data_9416567b04c7230fc768e2120c000b91
#
_entry.id   9416567b04c7230fc768e2120c000b91
#
_cell.length_a   1.000
_cell.length_b   1.000
_cell.length_c   1.000
_cell.angle_alpha   90.00
_cell.angle_beta   90.00
_cell.angle_gamma   90.00
#
_symmetry.space_group_name_H-M   'P 1'
#
loop_
_entity.id
_entity.type
_entity.pdbx_description
1 polymer ?
#
loop_
_entity_poly.entity_id
_entity_poly.type
_entity_poly.pdbx_seq_one_letter_code
_entity_poly.pdbx_strand_id
1 'polypeptide(L)'
;MQARHLLAIFILLPLLLACERAPEQKRRIRLAGRNPAAQSGEPFTSTIHLEPGSRRSIAILFFENRTGDPGLEWLEKGLTEMFIRSLSQSSSLAVLSAERIFEIMQQARRVSSSAPGDVELAALVSQQADVEAVLTGVVSRRADSLQIQVKLYDPVQGRIVRDESAEGKELDTLFAMVDQLSQRVKVALTASLEEQALSPGIAELSTNSLEAWRFYMSGVDYEGKAMLSEAIAQYEKAAAADPAFVAARYKASILLFSRGDRERGRLYLEKLKLLRGKATTREQYQIDRLESGSRGDLGQVIAVSKQWLEENPDDIDAYFNLGDLYFALQDYDQALSYYQPILKIDPKYKIAYNQIGYCYARKGDLDKAVVVMEQYQLLAPHEPNPWDSMGEIYYNAGEFAQAEKNLRQALKNDPGFSNSWILLANIYLDRGEYARALEAADQLMARCRDAAYRSQGFLLRGFIQWRMGRIGEAIASLEEGLTTRIYAYRTATWIYELHLEKGDTLGARRSLESSYAFIRDSIAVREPSALNSLANLSLWYDVHPEESIRLIEEAFDRIDGTDIGTWGRFYLSLLYLHTGRHSAYKGITPDFADGFIGYLRDVRNLSFPRENWKGLMLFNRYIVRYSDAGIEKYDRLIRYCAAEKLTHPEMIFSLYLADLNVQRGDTARSAELLRSAGVPPEGHWLLSAPFDNTRGFITRYPPERSSSYTGRQLLKEGWRHPEDGCSDGYIDLMKHHQKHNWSLGYGLIGLRSPGQREAQLRIGTNDAVRLWLNGEEVWRINMARDAAIDNDIVSVVLRPGLNRVLIKICNDINEWGYYFRVTDARGRGMPDIEFVPADAL
;
A
#
# COMPACT_ATOMS: atom_id res chain seq x y z
N MET A 1 1.23 12.98 -3.28
CA MET A 1 1.82 11.66 -3.58
C MET A 1 2.74 11.14 -2.47
N GLN A 2 3.43 11.99 -1.73
CA GLN A 2 4.34 11.60 -0.63
C GLN A 2 3.65 11.05 0.63
N ALA A 3 2.41 11.44 0.91
CA ALA A 3 1.62 10.82 1.98
C ALA A 3 1.16 9.38 1.65
N ARG A 4 1.19 8.96 0.38
CA ARG A 4 0.73 7.63 -0.04
C ARG A 4 1.74 6.51 0.23
N HIS A 5 3.05 6.76 0.29
CA HIS A 5 4.03 5.69 0.51
C HIS A 5 4.28 5.39 1.99
N LEU A 6 4.20 6.38 2.87
CA LEU A 6 4.12 6.12 4.32
C LEU A 6 2.72 5.65 4.75
N LEU A 7 1.68 6.01 3.98
CA LEU A 7 0.31 5.53 4.15
C LEU A 7 0.11 4.11 3.62
N ALA A 8 0.89 3.64 2.65
CA ALA A 8 0.78 2.28 2.10
C ALA A 8 1.02 1.19 3.17
N ILE A 9 1.83 1.46 4.18
CA ILE A 9 2.03 0.53 5.31
C ILE A 9 0.76 0.42 6.18
N PHE A 10 -0.16 1.42 6.13
CA PHE A 10 -1.39 1.44 6.93
C PHE A 10 -2.69 1.43 6.10
N ILE A 11 -2.65 1.66 4.77
CA ILE A 11 -3.84 1.90 3.92
C ILE A 11 -4.27 0.68 3.08
N LEU A 12 -3.45 -0.37 2.94
CA LEU A 12 -3.81 -1.51 2.09
C LEU A 12 -4.93 -2.42 2.65
N LEU A 13 -5.45 -2.17 3.84
CA LEU A 13 -6.48 -3.04 4.42
C LEU A 13 -7.95 -2.71 4.08
N PRO A 14 -8.41 -1.49 3.77
CA PRO A 14 -9.84 -1.24 3.55
C PRO A 14 -10.33 -1.12 2.11
N LEU A 15 -9.45 -1.11 1.09
CA LEU A 15 -9.88 -0.82 -0.29
C LEU A 15 -10.50 -2.01 -1.05
N LEU A 16 -10.61 -3.18 -0.43
CA LEU A 16 -11.09 -4.41 -1.08
C LEU A 16 -12.57 -4.76 -0.80
N LEU A 17 -13.34 -3.93 -0.08
CA LEU A 17 -14.69 -4.29 0.37
C LEU A 17 -15.86 -3.45 -0.19
N ALA A 18 -15.69 -2.78 -1.32
CA ALA A 18 -16.80 -2.05 -1.93
C ALA A 18 -17.21 -2.68 -3.27
N CYS A 19 -18.06 -3.68 -3.24
CA CYS A 19 -18.85 -4.09 -4.41
C CYS A 19 -20.24 -4.58 -3.99
N GLU A 20 -21.25 -3.78 -4.26
CA GLU A 20 -22.64 -4.22 -4.28
C GLU A 20 -23.24 -4.23 -5.71
N ARG A 21 -23.76 -5.41 -6.07
CA ARG A 21 -24.92 -5.76 -6.93
C ARG A 21 -24.90 -5.57 -8.45
N ALA A 22 -25.03 -6.70 -9.14
CA ALA A 22 -25.75 -6.83 -10.41
C ALA A 22 -26.31 -8.26 -10.59
N PRO A 23 -27.36 -8.46 -11.43
CA PRO A 23 -28.30 -9.57 -11.30
C PRO A 23 -27.92 -10.86 -12.05
N GLU A 24 -28.59 -11.94 -11.61
CA GLU A 24 -28.42 -13.35 -11.92
C GLU A 24 -28.59 -13.79 -13.39
N GLN A 25 -27.78 -14.76 -13.80
CA GLN A 25 -28.17 -15.79 -14.79
C GLN A 25 -27.81 -17.19 -14.27
N LYS A 26 -28.84 -18.04 -14.25
CA LYS A 26 -28.82 -19.39 -13.68
C LYS A 26 -28.11 -20.41 -14.57
N ARG A 27 -27.18 -21.22 -14.00
CA ARG A 27 -26.86 -22.55 -14.49
C ARG A 27 -26.94 -23.58 -13.37
N ARG A 28 -27.80 -24.56 -13.53
CA ARG A 28 -28.00 -25.70 -12.64
C ARG A 28 -26.82 -26.64 -12.69
N ILE A 29 -26.21 -26.94 -11.56
CA ILE A 29 -25.29 -28.06 -11.37
C ILE A 29 -26.06 -29.14 -10.60
N ARG A 30 -26.17 -30.34 -11.17
CA ARG A 30 -26.77 -31.52 -10.56
C ARG A 30 -25.79 -32.11 -9.52
N LEU A 31 -26.23 -32.18 -8.28
CA LEU A 31 -25.59 -32.97 -7.24
C LEU A 31 -26.05 -34.41 -7.35
N ALA A 32 -25.13 -35.32 -7.62
CA ALA A 32 -25.34 -36.75 -7.46
C ALA A 32 -24.56 -37.24 -6.26
N GLY A 33 -25.23 -37.70 -5.24
CA GLY A 33 -24.67 -38.33 -4.08
C GLY A 33 -25.73 -39.05 -3.25
N ARG A 34 -25.99 -40.32 -3.52
CA ARG A 34 -26.84 -41.19 -2.70
C ARG A 34 -26.07 -41.59 -1.43
N ASN A 35 -26.69 -41.37 -0.30
CA ASN A 35 -26.28 -41.97 0.98
C ASN A 35 -27.16 -43.17 1.29
N PRO A 36 -26.61 -44.35 1.63
CA PRO A 36 -27.35 -45.41 2.28
C PRO A 36 -26.81 -45.60 3.70
N ALA A 37 -27.60 -45.26 4.70
CA ALA A 37 -27.74 -45.96 5.98
C ALA A 37 -28.26 -45.04 7.07
N ALA A 38 -29.62 -45.02 7.19
CA ALA A 38 -30.27 -44.65 8.42
C ALA A 38 -30.84 -45.93 9.03
N GLN A 39 -30.22 -46.40 10.10
CA GLN A 39 -30.86 -47.23 11.14
C GLN A 39 -29.82 -47.67 12.17
N SER A 40 -29.89 -47.06 13.36
CA SER A 40 -29.84 -47.73 14.68
C SER A 40 -29.59 -46.66 15.74
N GLY A 41 -30.56 -46.56 16.64
CA GLY A 41 -30.46 -45.68 17.81
C GLY A 41 -29.62 -46.35 18.90
N GLU A 42 -28.52 -45.73 19.25
CA GLU A 42 -27.83 -45.88 20.55
C GLU A 42 -27.14 -44.55 20.87
N PRO A 43 -27.06 -44.13 22.13
CA PRO A 43 -26.39 -42.88 22.48
C PRO A 43 -24.89 -43.06 22.37
N PHE A 44 -24.28 -42.54 21.26
CA PHE A 44 -22.85 -42.55 21.07
C PHE A 44 -22.22 -41.37 21.81
N THR A 45 -21.57 -41.65 22.94
CA THR A 45 -20.49 -40.84 23.48
C THR A 45 -19.21 -41.16 22.69
N SER A 46 -19.04 -40.62 21.53
CA SER A 46 -17.79 -40.69 20.81
C SER A 46 -16.89 -39.51 21.20
N THR A 47 -16.00 -39.75 22.13
CA THR A 47 -14.79 -38.95 22.33
C THR A 47 -13.91 -39.17 21.11
N ILE A 48 -13.81 -38.16 20.25
CA ILE A 48 -12.84 -38.16 19.13
C ILE A 48 -11.47 -37.95 19.76
N HIS A 49 -10.56 -38.90 19.62
CA HIS A 49 -9.17 -38.75 20.01
C HIS A 49 -8.49 -37.77 19.03
N LEU A 50 -8.16 -36.59 19.53
CA LEU A 50 -7.30 -35.63 18.83
C LEU A 50 -5.84 -36.04 19.03
N GLU A 51 -5.03 -35.92 17.98
CA GLU A 51 -3.58 -35.96 18.14
C GLU A 51 -3.13 -34.77 19.03
N PRO A 52 -2.20 -34.98 19.98
CA PRO A 52 -1.72 -33.88 20.82
C PRO A 52 -1.14 -32.76 19.99
N GLY A 53 -1.78 -31.57 20.06
CA GLY A 53 -1.35 -30.34 19.34
C GLY A 53 -2.22 -29.93 18.16
N SER A 54 -3.25 -30.66 17.74
CA SER A 54 -4.19 -30.19 16.72
C SER A 54 -5.29 -29.31 17.33
N ARG A 55 -5.46 -28.09 16.74
CA ARG A 55 -6.57 -27.19 17.06
C ARG A 55 -7.80 -27.55 16.23
N ARG A 56 -8.97 -27.57 16.82
CA ARG A 56 -10.23 -27.76 16.08
C ARG A 56 -10.69 -26.48 15.43
N SER A 57 -10.94 -26.52 14.13
CA SER A 57 -11.40 -25.35 13.40
C SER A 57 -12.92 -25.17 13.49
N ILE A 58 -13.37 -23.94 13.79
CA ILE A 58 -14.79 -23.59 13.91
C ILE A 58 -15.12 -22.28 13.20
N ALA A 59 -16.24 -22.27 12.44
CA ALA A 59 -16.87 -21.09 11.89
C ALA A 59 -18.12 -20.72 12.69
N ILE A 60 -18.32 -19.43 12.98
CA ILE A 60 -19.49 -18.92 13.70
C ILE A 60 -20.27 -18.03 12.75
N LEU A 61 -21.46 -18.49 12.31
CA LEU A 61 -22.27 -17.75 11.36
C LEU A 61 -22.96 -16.56 12.02
N PHE A 62 -23.45 -15.62 11.18
CA PHE A 62 -24.27 -14.53 11.69
C PHE A 62 -25.57 -15.07 12.24
N PHE A 63 -25.95 -14.54 13.41
CA PHE A 63 -27.19 -14.91 14.07
C PHE A 63 -28.38 -14.37 13.30
N GLU A 64 -29.51 -15.10 13.36
CA GLU A 64 -30.76 -14.62 12.80
C GLU A 64 -31.53 -13.86 13.87
N ASN A 65 -31.95 -12.62 13.57
CA ASN A 65 -32.80 -11.85 14.47
C ASN A 65 -34.30 -12.16 14.22
N ARG A 66 -34.89 -12.95 15.11
CA ARG A 66 -36.35 -13.27 15.15
C ARG A 66 -37.07 -12.55 16.28
N THR A 67 -36.51 -11.45 16.82
CA THR A 67 -37.15 -10.70 17.90
C THR A 67 -38.31 -9.84 17.41
N GLY A 68 -38.35 -9.52 16.12
CA GLY A 68 -39.27 -8.55 15.52
C GLY A 68 -38.96 -7.08 15.86
N ASP A 69 -37.84 -6.82 16.53
CA ASP A 69 -37.40 -5.48 16.89
C ASP A 69 -36.23 -5.04 15.98
N PRO A 70 -36.44 -4.04 15.08
CA PRO A 70 -35.39 -3.51 14.23
C PRO A 70 -34.23 -2.89 15.02
N GLY A 71 -34.45 -2.39 16.25
CA GLY A 71 -33.43 -1.85 17.12
C GLY A 71 -32.40 -2.89 17.57
N LEU A 72 -32.68 -4.19 17.34
CA LEU A 72 -31.85 -5.34 17.70
C LEU A 72 -31.16 -6.00 16.49
N GLU A 73 -31.23 -5.44 15.27
CA GLU A 73 -30.56 -5.99 14.07
C GLU A 73 -29.04 -6.09 14.26
N TRP A 74 -28.44 -5.20 15.03
CA TRP A 74 -27.01 -5.25 15.34
C TRP A 74 -26.58 -6.55 16.05
N LEU A 75 -27.50 -7.27 16.71
CA LEU A 75 -27.22 -8.55 17.37
C LEU A 75 -26.84 -9.65 16.37
N GLU A 76 -27.25 -9.57 15.12
CA GLU A 76 -26.88 -10.56 14.09
C GLU A 76 -25.36 -10.71 13.98
N LYS A 77 -24.64 -9.61 13.84
CA LYS A 77 -23.19 -9.57 13.80
C LYS A 77 -22.57 -9.49 15.20
N GLY A 78 -23.24 -8.78 16.11
CA GLY A 78 -22.76 -8.56 17.49
C GLY A 78 -22.59 -9.85 18.28
N LEU A 79 -23.56 -10.76 18.21
CA LEU A 79 -23.45 -12.08 18.84
C LEU A 79 -22.33 -12.92 18.21
N THR A 80 -22.23 -12.94 16.88
CA THR A 80 -21.14 -13.63 16.17
C THR A 80 -19.78 -13.17 16.69
N GLU A 81 -19.55 -11.86 16.77
CA GLU A 81 -18.29 -11.30 17.28
C GLU A 81 -18.05 -11.64 18.76
N MET A 82 -19.10 -11.62 19.60
CA MET A 82 -18.99 -12.03 20.99
C MET A 82 -18.58 -13.50 21.13
N PHE A 83 -19.19 -14.39 20.34
CA PHE A 83 -18.83 -15.82 20.33
C PHE A 83 -17.41 -16.04 19.79
N ILE A 84 -17.02 -15.35 18.72
CA ILE A 84 -15.63 -15.40 18.18
C ILE A 84 -14.65 -15.02 19.29
N ARG A 85 -14.86 -13.89 19.99
CA ARG A 85 -13.98 -13.45 21.07
C ARG A 85 -13.92 -14.44 22.23
N SER A 86 -15.06 -14.96 22.64
CA SER A 86 -15.11 -15.94 23.74
C SER A 86 -14.45 -17.26 23.38
N LEU A 87 -14.73 -17.82 22.18
CA LEU A 87 -14.18 -19.11 21.75
C LEU A 87 -12.69 -19.02 21.38
N SER A 88 -12.21 -17.89 20.86
CA SER A 88 -10.79 -17.68 20.53
C SER A 88 -9.86 -17.65 21.76
N GLN A 89 -10.38 -17.63 22.97
CA GLN A 89 -9.58 -17.77 24.18
C GLN A 89 -9.13 -19.22 24.43
N SER A 90 -9.70 -20.18 23.74
CA SER A 90 -9.31 -21.59 23.87
C SER A 90 -8.10 -21.87 22.98
N SER A 91 -7.04 -22.43 23.54
CA SER A 91 -5.85 -22.84 22.79
C SER A 91 -6.11 -24.04 21.88
N SER A 92 -7.20 -24.78 22.15
CA SER A 92 -7.64 -25.99 21.40
C SER A 92 -8.55 -25.62 20.20
N LEU A 93 -8.95 -24.37 20.04
CA LEU A 93 -9.83 -23.93 18.95
C LEU A 93 -9.13 -22.97 18.00
N ALA A 94 -9.31 -23.19 16.70
CA ALA A 94 -8.99 -22.27 15.62
C ALA A 94 -10.30 -21.64 15.12
N VAL A 95 -10.61 -20.43 15.58
CA VAL A 95 -11.87 -19.75 15.27
C VAL A 95 -11.69 -18.87 14.03
N LEU A 96 -12.53 -19.05 13.00
CA LEU A 96 -12.54 -18.19 11.83
C LEU A 96 -12.89 -16.73 12.19
N SER A 97 -12.22 -15.78 11.54
CA SER A 97 -12.53 -14.37 11.73
C SER A 97 -13.90 -13.99 11.15
N ALA A 98 -14.51 -12.93 11.70
CA ALA A 98 -15.80 -12.44 11.23
C ALA A 98 -15.75 -11.98 9.76
N GLU A 99 -14.64 -11.42 9.32
CA GLU A 99 -14.40 -10.99 7.93
C GLU A 99 -14.46 -12.18 6.97
N ARG A 100 -13.81 -13.29 7.34
CA ARG A 100 -13.79 -14.52 6.53
C ARG A 100 -15.18 -15.15 6.45
N ILE A 101 -15.90 -15.17 7.56
CA ILE A 101 -17.30 -15.64 7.61
C ILE A 101 -18.18 -14.78 6.71
N PHE A 102 -18.03 -13.45 6.77
CA PHE A 102 -18.78 -12.52 5.92
C PHE A 102 -18.57 -12.79 4.43
N GLU A 103 -17.32 -12.99 4.00
CA GLU A 103 -16.98 -13.33 2.61
C GLU A 103 -17.65 -14.61 2.15
N ILE A 104 -17.56 -15.69 2.97
CA ILE A 104 -18.14 -16.98 2.65
C ILE A 104 -19.67 -16.88 2.57
N MET A 105 -20.30 -16.19 3.50
CA MET A 105 -21.75 -15.99 3.50
C MET A 105 -22.23 -15.16 2.31
N GLN A 106 -21.47 -14.16 1.89
CA GLN A 106 -21.76 -13.38 0.67
C GLN A 106 -21.74 -14.28 -0.57
N GLN A 107 -20.74 -15.14 -0.69
CA GLN A 107 -20.64 -16.11 -1.80
C GLN A 107 -21.78 -17.14 -1.74
N ALA A 108 -22.10 -17.66 -0.56
CA ALA A 108 -23.19 -18.59 -0.36
C ALA A 108 -24.56 -18.04 -0.79
N ARG A 109 -24.85 -16.80 -0.42
CA ARG A 109 -26.09 -16.09 -0.83
C ARG A 109 -26.21 -15.86 -2.33
N ARG A 110 -25.07 -15.73 -3.05
CA ARG A 110 -25.05 -15.56 -4.51
C ARG A 110 -25.32 -16.88 -5.27
N VAL A 111 -25.00 -18.02 -4.66
CA VAL A 111 -25.14 -19.33 -5.29
C VAL A 111 -26.54 -19.93 -5.08
N SER A 112 -27.22 -19.60 -3.98
CA SER A 112 -28.55 -20.11 -3.63
C SER A 112 -29.67 -19.15 -4.04
N SER A 113 -30.61 -19.63 -4.82
CA SER A 113 -31.79 -18.84 -5.27
C SER A 113 -32.91 -18.76 -4.20
N SER A 114 -32.79 -19.47 -3.11
CA SER A 114 -33.66 -19.42 -1.91
C SER A 114 -32.77 -19.32 -0.67
N ALA A 115 -33.28 -18.71 0.41
CA ALA A 115 -32.54 -18.72 1.68
C ALA A 115 -32.29 -20.17 2.11
N PRO A 116 -31.02 -20.62 2.20
CA PRO A 116 -30.71 -21.99 2.62
C PRO A 116 -31.15 -22.19 4.07
N GLY A 117 -31.62 -23.38 4.41
CA GLY A 117 -31.86 -23.76 5.81
C GLY A 117 -30.55 -23.83 6.61
N ASP A 118 -30.63 -23.77 7.94
CA ASP A 118 -29.45 -23.75 8.84
C ASP A 118 -28.43 -24.84 8.51
N VAL A 119 -28.86 -26.04 8.20
CA VAL A 119 -28.01 -27.21 7.90
C VAL A 119 -27.35 -27.06 6.53
N GLU A 120 -28.09 -26.59 5.52
CA GLU A 120 -27.56 -26.39 4.18
C GLU A 120 -26.51 -25.26 4.15
N LEU A 121 -26.78 -24.17 4.89
CA LEU A 121 -25.84 -23.06 5.04
C LEU A 121 -24.58 -23.49 5.78
N ALA A 122 -24.73 -24.23 6.90
CA ALA A 122 -23.62 -24.76 7.68
C ALA A 122 -22.77 -25.73 6.86
N ALA A 123 -23.38 -26.62 6.07
CA ALA A 123 -22.69 -27.53 5.19
C ALA A 123 -21.91 -26.79 4.10
N LEU A 124 -22.50 -25.77 3.50
CA LEU A 124 -21.86 -24.96 2.48
C LEU A 124 -20.67 -24.18 3.05
N VAL A 125 -20.84 -23.56 4.21
CA VAL A 125 -19.76 -22.83 4.89
C VAL A 125 -18.64 -23.77 5.29
N SER A 126 -18.94 -24.94 5.86
CA SER A 126 -17.91 -25.91 6.24
C SER A 126 -17.08 -26.38 5.04
N GLN A 127 -17.72 -26.58 3.89
CA GLN A 127 -17.03 -26.98 2.67
C GLN A 127 -16.16 -25.85 2.10
N GLN A 128 -16.62 -24.60 2.20
CA GLN A 128 -15.87 -23.46 1.70
C GLN A 128 -14.71 -23.04 2.61
N ALA A 129 -14.93 -23.13 3.91
CA ALA A 129 -13.95 -22.74 4.92
C ALA A 129 -13.03 -23.89 5.36
N ASP A 130 -13.34 -25.13 4.98
CA ASP A 130 -12.65 -26.34 5.40
C ASP A 130 -12.56 -26.45 6.93
N VAL A 131 -13.71 -26.20 7.62
CA VAL A 131 -13.77 -26.22 9.08
C VAL A 131 -14.43 -27.48 9.60
N GLU A 132 -14.00 -27.93 10.78
CA GLU A 132 -14.49 -29.15 11.43
C GLU A 132 -15.80 -28.95 12.19
N ALA A 133 -16.19 -27.70 12.45
CA ALA A 133 -17.45 -27.37 13.09
C ALA A 133 -18.03 -26.05 12.58
N VAL A 134 -19.35 -25.93 12.59
CA VAL A 134 -20.05 -24.66 12.28
C VAL A 134 -21.08 -24.38 13.37
N LEU A 135 -21.02 -23.18 13.96
CA LEU A 135 -22.01 -22.68 14.91
C LEU A 135 -22.99 -21.76 14.19
N THR A 136 -24.28 -22.06 14.26
CA THR A 136 -25.37 -21.18 13.84
C THR A 136 -26.16 -20.71 15.05
N GLY A 137 -26.81 -19.56 14.97
CA GLY A 137 -27.59 -19.06 16.10
C GLY A 137 -28.82 -18.23 15.70
N VAL A 138 -29.77 -18.17 16.60
CA VAL A 138 -31.01 -17.39 16.48
C VAL A 138 -31.20 -16.61 17.77
N VAL A 139 -31.53 -15.33 17.66
CA VAL A 139 -32.03 -14.51 18.77
C VAL A 139 -33.51 -14.27 18.59
N SER A 140 -34.31 -14.55 19.60
CA SER A 140 -35.77 -14.41 19.58
C SER A 140 -36.27 -13.82 20.89
N ARG A 141 -37.50 -13.30 20.88
CA ARG A 141 -38.22 -12.83 22.07
C ARG A 141 -39.33 -13.79 22.41
N ARG A 142 -39.37 -14.23 23.66
CA ARG A 142 -40.39 -15.12 24.17
C ARG A 142 -41.05 -14.48 25.40
N ALA A 143 -42.30 -13.97 25.22
CA ALA A 143 -42.91 -13.09 26.20
C ALA A 143 -42.02 -11.87 26.52
N ASP A 144 -41.61 -11.68 27.78
CA ASP A 144 -40.75 -10.60 28.24
C ASP A 144 -39.25 -10.99 28.32
N SER A 145 -38.88 -12.18 27.82
CA SER A 145 -37.50 -12.63 27.84
C SER A 145 -36.86 -12.71 26.47
N LEU A 146 -35.57 -12.41 26.41
CA LEU A 146 -34.72 -12.64 25.24
C LEU A 146 -34.19 -14.08 25.31
N GLN A 147 -34.27 -14.82 24.22
CA GLN A 147 -33.71 -16.16 24.09
C GLN A 147 -32.65 -16.17 22.98
N ILE A 148 -31.48 -16.72 23.28
CA ILE A 148 -30.44 -17.06 22.31
C ILE A 148 -30.40 -18.57 22.18
N GLN A 149 -30.55 -19.10 20.97
CA GLN A 149 -30.39 -20.51 20.65
C GLN A 149 -29.19 -20.66 19.71
N VAL A 150 -28.32 -21.63 19.99
CA VAL A 150 -27.16 -21.97 19.16
C VAL A 150 -27.19 -23.42 18.77
N LYS A 151 -26.83 -23.73 17.54
CA LYS A 151 -26.76 -25.08 17.00
C LYS A 151 -25.34 -25.33 16.46
N LEU A 152 -24.72 -26.38 16.93
CA LEU A 152 -23.41 -26.83 16.48
C LEU A 152 -23.58 -27.92 15.43
N TYR A 153 -23.15 -27.66 14.23
CA TYR A 153 -23.13 -28.57 13.10
C TYR A 153 -21.77 -29.23 12.94
N ASP A 154 -21.80 -30.55 12.77
CA ASP A 154 -20.62 -31.38 12.46
C ASP A 154 -20.69 -31.76 10.96
N PRO A 155 -19.76 -31.24 10.13
CA PRO A 155 -19.78 -31.50 8.69
C PRO A 155 -19.44 -32.97 8.35
N VAL A 156 -18.69 -33.68 9.19
CA VAL A 156 -18.33 -35.09 8.98
C VAL A 156 -19.56 -35.98 9.18
N GLN A 157 -20.36 -35.65 10.20
CA GLN A 157 -21.60 -36.38 10.47
C GLN A 157 -22.80 -35.86 9.64
N GLY A 158 -22.65 -34.69 9.03
CA GLY A 158 -23.72 -34.06 8.23
C GLY A 158 -24.95 -33.65 9.02
N ARG A 159 -24.81 -33.42 10.36
CA ARG A 159 -25.92 -33.13 11.25
C ARG A 159 -25.60 -32.17 12.38
N ILE A 160 -26.65 -31.64 13.02
CA ILE A 160 -26.53 -30.87 14.27
C ILE A 160 -26.20 -31.84 15.40
N VAL A 161 -25.11 -31.58 16.10
CA VAL A 161 -24.64 -32.42 17.24
C VAL A 161 -24.96 -31.78 18.59
N ARG A 162 -25.24 -30.48 18.63
CA ARG A 162 -25.72 -29.78 19.84
C ARG A 162 -26.75 -28.75 19.47
N ASP A 163 -27.74 -28.57 20.29
CA ASP A 163 -28.76 -27.55 20.25
C ASP A 163 -28.93 -27.01 21.67
N GLU A 164 -28.43 -25.79 21.90
CA GLU A 164 -28.35 -25.19 23.23
C GLU A 164 -29.07 -23.86 23.24
N SER A 165 -29.68 -23.50 24.36
CA SER A 165 -30.34 -22.21 24.53
C SER A 165 -30.07 -21.59 25.90
N ALA A 166 -30.12 -20.24 25.92
CA ALA A 166 -30.09 -19.47 27.15
C ALA A 166 -31.18 -18.39 27.08
N GLU A 167 -31.77 -18.06 28.22
CA GLU A 167 -32.82 -17.07 28.38
C GLU A 167 -32.43 -16.02 29.39
N GLY A 168 -32.81 -14.75 29.11
CA GLY A 168 -32.58 -13.61 29.98
C GLY A 168 -33.73 -12.62 29.90
N LYS A 169 -34.07 -11.96 31.01
CA LYS A 169 -35.21 -11.02 31.07
C LYS A 169 -34.91 -9.67 30.41
N GLU A 170 -33.67 -9.26 30.41
CA GLU A 170 -33.23 -7.95 29.90
C GLU A 170 -31.99 -8.07 29.03
N LEU A 171 -31.75 -7.08 28.17
CA LEU A 171 -30.58 -7.02 27.33
C LEU A 171 -29.25 -7.06 28.13
N ASP A 172 -29.24 -6.57 29.37
CA ASP A 172 -28.07 -6.60 30.27
C ASP A 172 -27.60 -8.01 30.61
N THR A 173 -28.47 -9.02 30.44
CA THR A 173 -28.10 -10.44 30.64
C THR A 173 -27.40 -11.04 29.42
N LEU A 174 -27.28 -10.32 28.32
CA LEU A 174 -26.76 -10.82 27.03
C LEU A 174 -25.35 -11.42 27.16
N PHE A 175 -24.43 -10.72 27.84
CA PHE A 175 -23.07 -11.20 28.06
C PHE A 175 -23.03 -12.52 28.81
N ALA A 176 -23.80 -12.65 29.90
CA ALA A 176 -23.90 -13.87 30.66
C ALA A 176 -24.50 -15.05 29.85
N MET A 177 -25.47 -14.74 28.97
CA MET A 177 -26.03 -15.75 28.08
C MET A 177 -25.00 -16.24 27.06
N VAL A 178 -24.20 -15.34 26.47
CA VAL A 178 -23.12 -15.67 25.55
C VAL A 178 -22.05 -16.50 26.27
N ASP A 179 -21.64 -16.14 27.48
CA ASP A 179 -20.67 -16.88 28.26
C ASP A 179 -21.12 -18.28 28.54
N GLN A 180 -22.38 -18.45 29.00
CA GLN A 180 -22.98 -19.75 29.27
C GLN A 180 -23.00 -20.66 28.04
N LEU A 181 -23.41 -20.09 26.87
CA LEU A 181 -23.48 -20.84 25.62
C LEU A 181 -22.10 -21.13 25.06
N SER A 182 -21.17 -20.17 25.09
CA SER A 182 -19.81 -20.39 24.68
C SER A 182 -19.12 -21.48 25.47
N GLN A 183 -19.35 -21.55 26.79
CA GLN A 183 -18.83 -22.61 27.63
C GLN A 183 -19.36 -23.98 27.21
N ARG A 184 -20.68 -24.09 26.94
CA ARG A 184 -21.28 -25.35 26.48
C ARG A 184 -20.74 -25.77 25.10
N VAL A 185 -20.48 -24.83 24.22
CA VAL A 185 -19.87 -25.06 22.89
C VAL A 185 -18.43 -25.54 23.06
N LYS A 186 -17.63 -24.89 23.92
CA LYS A 186 -16.26 -25.32 24.24
C LYS A 186 -16.24 -26.77 24.75
N VAL A 187 -17.08 -27.11 25.73
CA VAL A 187 -17.19 -28.48 26.26
C VAL A 187 -17.54 -29.51 25.18
N ALA A 188 -18.35 -29.12 24.20
CA ALA A 188 -18.71 -30.01 23.09
C ALA A 188 -17.57 -30.21 22.06
N LEU A 189 -16.66 -29.26 21.96
CA LEU A 189 -15.58 -29.26 20.98
C LEU A 189 -14.22 -29.68 21.54
N THR A 190 -13.97 -29.50 22.85
CA THR A 190 -12.68 -29.77 23.50
C THR A 190 -12.80 -30.92 24.51
N ALA A 191 -11.79 -31.80 24.50
CA ALA A 191 -11.73 -32.94 25.42
C ALA A 191 -11.13 -32.59 26.80
N SER A 192 -10.59 -31.36 26.99
CA SER A 192 -9.83 -30.97 28.18
C SER A 192 -10.69 -30.27 29.21
N LEU A 193 -10.79 -30.85 30.41
CA LEU A 193 -11.48 -30.24 31.57
C LEU A 193 -10.72 -29.06 32.18
N GLU A 194 -9.41 -28.96 31.97
CA GLU A 194 -8.56 -27.88 32.52
C GLU A 194 -8.77 -26.52 31.83
N GLU A 195 -9.04 -26.49 30.55
CA GLU A 195 -9.35 -25.26 29.83
C GLU A 195 -10.73 -24.67 30.18
N GLN A 196 -11.62 -25.47 30.75
CA GLN A 196 -12.98 -25.05 31.07
C GLN A 196 -13.08 -24.11 32.27
N ALA A 197 -12.13 -24.16 33.20
CA ALA A 197 -12.23 -23.51 34.50
C ALA A 197 -11.67 -22.05 34.52
N LEU A 198 -10.93 -21.63 33.51
CA LEU A 198 -10.10 -20.42 33.56
C LEU A 198 -10.38 -19.38 32.43
N SER A 199 -11.40 -19.59 31.61
CA SER A 199 -11.69 -18.58 30.54
C SER A 199 -12.44 -17.40 31.13
N PRO A 200 -11.90 -16.15 30.99
CA PRO A 200 -12.59 -14.96 31.40
C PRO A 200 -13.89 -14.76 30.59
N GLY A 201 -14.90 -14.15 31.20
CA GLY A 201 -16.17 -13.86 30.55
C GLY A 201 -16.01 -12.76 29.46
N ILE A 202 -16.96 -12.72 28.50
CA ILE A 202 -16.91 -11.76 27.40
C ILE A 202 -16.92 -10.30 27.89
N ALA A 203 -17.55 -10.05 29.03
CA ALA A 203 -17.56 -8.74 29.67
C ALA A 203 -16.17 -8.32 30.17
N GLU A 204 -15.36 -9.27 30.65
CA GLU A 204 -13.97 -9.05 31.06
C GLU A 204 -13.04 -8.89 29.84
N LEU A 205 -13.32 -9.64 28.76
CA LEU A 205 -12.55 -9.64 27.52
C LEU A 205 -12.81 -8.42 26.61
N SER A 206 -13.90 -7.68 26.85
CA SER A 206 -14.30 -6.60 25.95
C SER A 206 -14.85 -5.38 26.69
N THR A 207 -16.12 -5.36 27.00
CA THR A 207 -16.83 -4.27 27.69
C THR A 207 -18.04 -4.81 28.44
N ASN A 208 -18.36 -4.18 29.55
CA ASN A 208 -19.61 -4.40 30.29
C ASN A 208 -20.78 -3.54 29.76
N SER A 209 -20.51 -2.61 28.84
CA SER A 209 -21.49 -1.68 28.31
C SER A 209 -22.04 -2.16 26.99
N LEU A 210 -23.32 -2.53 26.97
CA LEU A 210 -24.06 -2.85 25.73
C LEU A 210 -24.10 -1.66 24.77
N GLU A 211 -24.17 -0.45 25.30
CA GLU A 211 -24.14 0.77 24.49
C GLU A 211 -22.78 0.90 23.79
N ALA A 212 -21.69 0.68 24.49
CA ALA A 212 -20.34 0.67 23.90
C ALA A 212 -20.22 -0.41 22.83
N TRP A 213 -20.73 -1.60 23.10
CA TRP A 213 -20.73 -2.69 22.12
C TRP A 213 -21.54 -2.36 20.85
N ARG A 214 -22.74 -1.76 21.03
CA ARG A 214 -23.58 -1.34 19.91
C ARG A 214 -22.89 -0.31 19.03
N PHE A 215 -22.24 0.70 19.63
CA PHE A 215 -21.43 1.66 18.87
C PHE A 215 -20.25 0.99 18.17
N TYR A 216 -19.57 0.06 18.83
CA TYR A 216 -18.47 -0.70 18.23
C TYR A 216 -18.94 -1.47 16.99
N MET A 217 -20.04 -2.19 17.06
CA MET A 217 -20.61 -2.93 15.93
C MET A 217 -21.07 -2.02 14.79
N SER A 218 -21.60 -0.85 15.11
CA SER A 218 -21.90 0.18 14.12
C SER A 218 -20.64 0.66 13.42
N GLY A 219 -19.54 0.83 14.16
CA GLY A 219 -18.22 1.16 13.60
C GLY A 219 -17.72 0.09 12.65
N VAL A 220 -17.83 -1.19 13.02
CA VAL A 220 -17.47 -2.34 12.16
C VAL A 220 -18.29 -2.35 10.86
N ASP A 221 -19.60 -2.04 10.94
CA ASP A 221 -20.46 -2.00 9.76
C ASP A 221 -20.10 -0.84 8.81
N TYR A 222 -19.78 0.35 9.35
CA TYR A 222 -19.31 1.48 8.54
C TYR A 222 -17.91 1.22 7.94
N GLU A 223 -17.01 0.58 8.69
CA GLU A 223 -15.68 0.17 8.21
C GLU A 223 -15.82 -0.81 7.03
N GLY A 224 -16.70 -1.81 7.13
CA GLY A 224 -17.01 -2.75 6.05
C GLY A 224 -17.63 -2.10 4.80
N LYS A 225 -18.19 -0.90 4.93
CA LYS A 225 -18.70 -0.09 3.83
C LYS A 225 -17.69 0.95 3.33
N ALA A 226 -16.45 0.90 3.82
CA ALA A 226 -15.38 1.88 3.57
C ALA A 226 -15.73 3.34 3.98
N MET A 227 -16.73 3.52 4.84
CA MET A 227 -17.15 4.81 5.40
C MET A 227 -16.33 5.12 6.65
N LEU A 228 -15.03 5.39 6.45
CA LEU A 228 -14.05 5.43 7.54
C LEU A 228 -14.27 6.57 8.54
N SER A 229 -14.79 7.73 8.09
CA SER A 229 -15.11 8.85 8.97
C SER A 229 -16.21 8.50 9.96
N GLU A 230 -17.26 7.86 9.48
CA GLU A 230 -18.38 7.37 10.25
C GLU A 230 -17.97 6.24 11.20
N ALA A 231 -17.11 5.32 10.70
CA ALA A 231 -16.55 4.25 11.52
C ALA A 231 -15.76 4.81 12.71
N ILE A 232 -14.85 5.76 12.47
CA ILE A 232 -14.09 6.45 13.53
C ILE A 232 -15.04 7.07 14.57
N ALA A 233 -16.06 7.82 14.11
CA ALA A 233 -17.01 8.45 15.01
C ALA A 233 -17.76 7.44 15.89
N GLN A 234 -18.09 6.25 15.37
CA GLN A 234 -18.75 5.22 16.16
C GLN A 234 -17.78 4.55 17.16
N TYR A 235 -16.54 4.24 16.74
CA TYR A 235 -15.53 3.72 17.66
C TYR A 235 -15.19 4.69 18.79
N GLU A 236 -15.18 6.00 18.53
CA GLU A 236 -15.01 7.03 19.55
C GLU A 236 -16.18 7.07 20.53
N LYS A 237 -17.43 6.93 20.05
CA LYS A 237 -18.60 6.80 20.92
C LYS A 237 -18.52 5.54 21.79
N ALA A 238 -18.09 4.41 21.21
CA ALA A 238 -17.88 3.19 21.95
C ALA A 238 -16.82 3.36 23.05
N ALA A 239 -15.68 4.01 22.72
CA ALA A 239 -14.61 4.31 23.69
C ALA A 239 -14.98 5.36 24.72
N ALA A 240 -16.01 6.18 24.46
CA ALA A 240 -16.55 7.15 25.43
C ALA A 240 -17.59 6.47 26.36
N ALA A 241 -18.44 5.59 25.83
CA ALA A 241 -19.42 4.82 26.59
C ALA A 241 -18.75 3.81 27.55
N ASP A 242 -17.60 3.24 27.15
CA ASP A 242 -16.73 2.46 28.05
C ASP A 242 -15.26 2.83 27.85
N PRO A 243 -14.68 3.61 28.78
CA PRO A 243 -13.28 3.97 28.76
C PRO A 243 -12.28 2.80 28.84
N ALA A 244 -12.71 1.60 29.23
CA ALA A 244 -11.88 0.42 29.31
C ALA A 244 -11.95 -0.47 28.05
N PHE A 245 -12.79 -0.16 27.09
CA PHE A 245 -12.99 -0.96 25.88
C PHE A 245 -11.77 -0.86 24.93
N VAL A 246 -10.85 -1.82 25.04
CA VAL A 246 -9.58 -1.88 24.30
C VAL A 246 -9.82 -1.92 22.79
N ALA A 247 -10.67 -2.82 22.31
CA ALA A 247 -10.90 -2.99 20.87
C ALA A 247 -11.43 -1.73 20.18
N ALA A 248 -12.36 -1.01 20.82
CA ALA A 248 -12.89 0.24 20.26
C ALA A 248 -11.79 1.30 20.13
N ARG A 249 -10.92 1.43 21.15
CA ARG A 249 -9.78 2.35 21.13
C ARG A 249 -8.74 1.97 20.10
N TYR A 250 -8.46 0.66 19.97
CA TYR A 250 -7.53 0.17 18.96
C TYR A 250 -8.02 0.48 17.54
N LYS A 251 -9.29 0.18 17.23
CA LYS A 251 -9.91 0.51 15.94
C LYS A 251 -9.92 2.02 15.65
N ALA A 252 -10.29 2.84 16.63
CA ALA A 252 -10.21 4.28 16.49
C ALA A 252 -8.77 4.74 16.18
N SER A 253 -7.79 4.26 16.96
CA SER A 253 -6.38 4.65 16.81
C SER A 253 -5.83 4.29 15.43
N ILE A 254 -6.02 3.03 14.98
CA ILE A 254 -5.48 2.57 13.69
C ILE A 254 -6.12 3.30 12.51
N LEU A 255 -7.42 3.55 12.53
CA LEU A 255 -8.11 4.29 11.48
C LEU A 255 -7.72 5.77 11.46
N LEU A 256 -7.50 6.39 12.62
CA LEU A 256 -6.98 7.76 12.70
C LEU A 256 -5.57 7.85 12.12
N PHE A 257 -4.67 6.91 12.46
CA PHE A 257 -3.34 6.84 11.85
C PHE A 257 -3.41 6.64 10.33
N SER A 258 -4.28 5.75 9.85
CA SER A 258 -4.44 5.49 8.41
C SER A 258 -4.93 6.73 7.63
N ARG A 259 -5.68 7.62 8.29
CA ARG A 259 -6.14 8.88 7.70
C ARG A 259 -5.17 10.05 7.89
N GLY A 260 -4.03 9.82 8.55
CA GLY A 260 -3.04 10.85 8.83
C GLY A 260 -3.37 11.73 10.04
N ASP A 261 -4.45 11.46 10.77
CA ASP A 261 -4.76 12.14 12.04
C ASP A 261 -3.95 11.49 13.18
N ARG A 262 -2.65 11.79 13.16
CA ARG A 262 -1.68 11.17 14.06
C ARG A 262 -1.86 11.64 15.50
N GLU A 263 -2.28 12.87 15.69
CA GLU A 263 -2.49 13.44 17.03
C GLU A 263 -3.59 12.66 17.78
N ARG A 264 -4.78 12.56 17.17
CA ARG A 264 -5.87 11.80 17.78
C ARG A 264 -5.52 10.31 17.87
N GLY A 265 -4.86 9.75 16.85
CA GLY A 265 -4.39 8.37 16.86
C GLY A 265 -3.46 8.08 18.05
N ARG A 266 -2.49 8.96 18.32
CA ARG A 266 -1.60 8.86 19.49
C ARG A 266 -2.34 9.01 20.82
N LEU A 267 -3.31 9.92 20.90
CA LEU A 267 -4.12 10.08 22.13
C LEU A 267 -4.83 8.76 22.50
N TYR A 268 -5.38 8.05 21.51
CA TYR A 268 -5.97 6.73 21.73
C TYR A 268 -4.92 5.68 22.06
N LEU A 269 -3.77 5.70 21.41
CA LEU A 269 -2.65 4.76 21.68
C LEU A 269 -2.13 4.93 23.12
N GLU A 270 -1.90 6.14 23.61
CA GLU A 270 -1.47 6.35 25.02
C GLU A 270 -2.49 5.80 26.02
N LYS A 271 -3.79 5.93 25.75
CA LYS A 271 -4.83 5.31 26.55
C LYS A 271 -4.81 3.78 26.46
N LEU A 272 -4.53 3.22 25.28
CA LEU A 272 -4.37 1.77 25.08
C LEU A 272 -3.19 1.22 25.89
N LYS A 273 -2.07 1.91 25.94
CA LYS A 273 -0.90 1.50 26.72
C LYS A 273 -1.24 1.37 28.20
N LEU A 274 -2.05 2.28 28.73
CA LEU A 274 -2.53 2.20 30.14
C LEU A 274 -3.48 0.99 30.38
N LEU A 275 -4.16 0.54 29.34
CA LEU A 275 -5.09 -0.58 29.39
C LEU A 275 -4.44 -1.93 29.02
N ARG A 276 -3.16 -1.94 28.65
CA ARG A 276 -2.46 -3.14 28.17
C ARG A 276 -2.59 -4.34 29.13
N GLY A 277 -2.56 -4.12 30.44
CA GLY A 277 -2.74 -5.16 31.45
C GLY A 277 -4.15 -5.75 31.52
N LYS A 278 -5.16 -5.12 30.91
CA LYS A 278 -6.54 -5.60 30.78
C LYS A 278 -6.84 -6.20 29.40
N ALA A 279 -5.93 -6.02 28.46
CA ALA A 279 -6.06 -6.48 27.09
C ALA A 279 -5.81 -8.01 27.01
N THR A 280 -6.49 -8.67 26.10
CA THR A 280 -6.19 -10.07 25.72
C THR A 280 -4.78 -10.16 25.13
N THR A 281 -4.19 -11.35 25.11
CA THR A 281 -2.85 -11.58 24.54
C THR A 281 -2.74 -11.06 23.10
N ARG A 282 -3.79 -11.28 22.27
CA ARG A 282 -3.86 -10.76 20.90
C ARG A 282 -3.91 -9.22 20.87
N GLU A 283 -4.71 -8.61 21.74
CA GLU A 283 -4.80 -7.14 21.83
C GLU A 283 -3.49 -6.54 22.34
N GLN A 284 -2.79 -7.21 23.27
CA GLN A 284 -1.45 -6.77 23.71
C GLN A 284 -0.45 -6.75 22.53
N TYR A 285 -0.42 -7.82 21.74
CA TYR A 285 0.35 -7.86 20.50
C TYR A 285 -0.01 -6.71 19.55
N GLN A 286 -1.32 -6.48 19.34
CA GLN A 286 -1.80 -5.40 18.48
C GLN A 286 -1.38 -4.01 18.98
N ILE A 287 -1.42 -3.79 20.31
CA ILE A 287 -0.98 -2.55 20.95
C ILE A 287 0.53 -2.37 20.76
N ASP A 288 1.34 -3.39 21.05
CA ASP A 288 2.81 -3.33 20.94
C ASP A 288 3.24 -3.07 19.48
N ARG A 289 2.57 -3.71 18.52
CA ARG A 289 2.79 -3.49 17.09
C ARG A 289 2.41 -2.06 16.67
N LEU A 290 1.26 -1.57 17.13
CA LEU A 290 0.78 -0.21 16.82
C LEU A 290 1.69 0.85 17.45
N GLU A 291 2.15 0.64 18.68
CA GLU A 291 3.09 1.54 19.36
C GLU A 291 4.41 1.63 18.58
N SER A 292 4.98 0.49 18.21
CA SER A 292 6.20 0.44 17.41
C SER A 292 6.03 1.09 16.05
N GLY A 293 4.91 0.80 15.35
CA GLY A 293 4.57 1.43 14.07
C GLY A 293 4.36 2.94 14.19
N SER A 294 3.76 3.42 15.28
CA SER A 294 3.55 4.85 15.51
C SER A 294 4.84 5.65 15.70
N ARG A 295 5.91 4.97 16.14
CA ARG A 295 7.27 5.53 16.27
C ARG A 295 8.09 5.39 14.99
N GLY A 296 7.58 4.65 13.97
CA GLY A 296 8.32 4.29 12.77
C GLY A 296 9.34 3.15 12.99
N ASP A 297 9.35 2.49 14.15
CA ASP A 297 10.27 1.39 14.47
C ASP A 297 9.85 0.09 13.77
N LEU A 298 10.12 0.02 12.46
CA LEU A 298 9.80 -1.16 11.64
C LEU A 298 10.54 -2.41 12.11
N GLY A 299 11.75 -2.26 12.66
CA GLY A 299 12.51 -3.36 13.22
C GLY A 299 11.77 -4.01 14.38
N GLN A 300 11.22 -3.20 15.28
CA GLN A 300 10.42 -3.68 16.41
C GLN A 300 9.06 -4.22 15.96
N VAL A 301 8.40 -3.60 14.96
CA VAL A 301 7.18 -4.15 14.37
C VAL A 301 7.41 -5.57 13.84
N ILE A 302 8.51 -5.79 13.11
CA ILE A 302 8.89 -7.11 12.60
C ILE A 302 9.17 -8.08 13.75
N ALA A 303 9.92 -7.66 14.76
CA ALA A 303 10.29 -8.50 15.90
C ALA A 303 9.05 -8.97 16.68
N VAL A 304 8.17 -8.04 17.03
CA VAL A 304 6.91 -8.33 17.76
C VAL A 304 6.00 -9.25 16.93
N SER A 305 5.91 -9.01 15.61
CA SER A 305 5.07 -9.86 14.75
C SER A 305 5.64 -11.26 14.54
N LYS A 306 6.96 -11.40 14.47
CA LYS A 306 7.61 -12.73 14.41
C LYS A 306 7.44 -13.52 15.72
N GLN A 307 7.65 -12.87 16.86
CA GLN A 307 7.41 -13.50 18.16
C GLN A 307 5.96 -13.98 18.27
N TRP A 308 4.99 -13.17 17.83
CA TRP A 308 3.58 -13.56 17.84
C TRP A 308 3.33 -14.81 16.98
N LEU A 309 3.95 -14.90 15.79
CA LEU A 309 3.81 -16.08 14.91
C LEU A 309 4.47 -17.33 15.46
N GLU A 310 5.55 -17.21 16.26
CA GLU A 310 6.14 -18.37 16.95
C GLU A 310 5.17 -19.00 17.95
N GLU A 311 4.37 -18.15 18.63
CA GLU A 311 3.35 -18.59 19.60
C GLU A 311 2.01 -18.95 18.93
N ASN A 312 1.70 -18.32 17.76
CA ASN A 312 0.44 -18.46 17.04
C ASN A 312 0.69 -18.72 15.55
N PRO A 313 1.18 -19.92 15.16
CA PRO A 313 1.64 -20.22 13.79
C PRO A 313 0.52 -20.27 12.75
N ASP A 314 -0.75 -20.22 13.17
CA ASP A 314 -1.92 -20.24 12.28
C ASP A 314 -2.57 -18.84 12.14
N ASP A 315 -1.97 -17.79 12.69
CA ASP A 315 -2.53 -16.44 12.63
C ASP A 315 -2.31 -15.81 11.24
N ILE A 316 -3.31 -15.95 10.37
CA ILE A 316 -3.30 -15.41 8.99
C ILE A 316 -3.06 -13.89 8.98
N ASP A 317 -3.66 -13.14 9.92
CA ASP A 317 -3.51 -11.68 9.96
C ASP A 317 -2.06 -11.26 10.25
N ALA A 318 -1.38 -12.01 11.13
CA ALA A 318 0.02 -11.71 11.44
C ALA A 318 0.94 -12.04 10.25
N TYR A 319 0.70 -13.14 9.54
CA TYR A 319 1.39 -13.44 8.28
C TYR A 319 1.14 -12.36 7.23
N PHE A 320 -0.11 -11.98 7.05
CA PHE A 320 -0.50 -10.97 6.07
C PHE A 320 0.15 -9.61 6.36
N ASN A 321 0.11 -9.16 7.61
CA ASN A 321 0.74 -7.91 8.04
C ASN A 321 2.26 -7.90 7.81
N LEU A 322 2.96 -9.01 8.07
CA LEU A 322 4.40 -9.12 7.78
C LEU A 322 4.66 -9.14 6.27
N GLY A 323 3.85 -9.86 5.51
CA GLY A 323 3.91 -9.87 4.06
C GLY A 323 3.77 -8.47 3.47
N ASP A 324 2.74 -7.71 3.90
CA ASP A 324 2.51 -6.34 3.47
C ASP A 324 3.67 -5.40 3.85
N LEU A 325 4.22 -5.56 5.05
CA LEU A 325 5.37 -4.78 5.48
C LEU A 325 6.59 -5.03 4.58
N TYR A 326 6.92 -6.29 4.32
CA TYR A 326 8.04 -6.62 3.43
C TYR A 326 7.75 -6.24 1.97
N PHE A 327 6.51 -6.33 1.53
CA PHE A 327 6.09 -5.83 0.21
C PHE A 327 6.33 -4.31 0.09
N ALA A 328 5.95 -3.54 1.11
CA ALA A 328 6.20 -2.09 1.17
C ALA A 328 7.69 -1.75 1.21
N LEU A 329 8.50 -2.61 1.86
CA LEU A 329 9.96 -2.52 1.86
C LEU A 329 10.59 -3.01 0.55
N GLN A 330 9.79 -3.42 -0.43
CA GLN A 330 10.22 -4.00 -1.71
C GLN A 330 11.07 -5.28 -1.58
N ASP A 331 11.05 -5.91 -0.40
CA ASP A 331 11.63 -7.23 -0.20
C ASP A 331 10.58 -8.31 -0.54
N TYR A 332 10.39 -8.51 -1.84
CA TYR A 332 9.35 -9.40 -2.36
C TYR A 332 9.61 -10.87 -2.03
N ASP A 333 10.87 -11.27 -1.79
CA ASP A 333 11.19 -12.63 -1.36
C ASP A 333 10.73 -12.88 0.07
N GLN A 334 10.99 -11.95 0.98
CA GLN A 334 10.45 -12.03 2.33
C GLN A 334 8.93 -11.92 2.33
N ALA A 335 8.34 -11.00 1.53
CA ALA A 335 6.89 -10.90 1.41
C ALA A 335 6.26 -12.23 0.99
N LEU A 336 6.80 -12.90 -0.04
CA LEU A 336 6.37 -14.23 -0.46
C LEU A 336 6.50 -15.28 0.65
N SER A 337 7.58 -15.23 1.44
CA SER A 337 7.79 -16.18 2.54
C SER A 337 6.72 -16.07 3.64
N TYR A 338 6.04 -14.91 3.76
CA TYR A 338 4.94 -14.70 4.68
C TYR A 338 3.56 -14.87 4.03
N TYR A 339 3.36 -14.55 2.76
CA TYR A 339 2.06 -14.80 2.11
C TYR A 339 1.79 -16.27 1.78
N GLN A 340 2.83 -17.03 1.37
CA GLN A 340 2.66 -18.45 1.00
C GLN A 340 2.17 -19.36 2.14
N PRO A 341 2.60 -19.21 3.40
CA PRO A 341 2.04 -19.97 4.51
C PRO A 341 0.54 -19.79 4.70
N ILE A 342 0.00 -18.59 4.39
CA ILE A 342 -1.45 -18.34 4.45
C ILE A 342 -2.21 -19.35 3.60
N LEU A 343 -1.71 -19.65 2.38
CA LEU A 343 -2.35 -20.61 1.48
C LEU A 343 -2.20 -22.08 1.94
N LYS A 344 -1.30 -22.36 2.87
CA LYS A 344 -1.24 -23.68 3.54
C LYS A 344 -2.28 -23.80 4.64
N ILE A 345 -2.58 -22.68 5.32
CA ILE A 345 -3.59 -22.59 6.38
C ILE A 345 -4.99 -22.54 5.76
N ASP A 346 -5.20 -21.64 4.79
CA ASP A 346 -6.46 -21.53 4.02
C ASP A 346 -6.15 -21.45 2.51
N PRO A 347 -6.23 -22.59 1.79
CA PRO A 347 -5.97 -22.64 0.35
C PRO A 347 -6.93 -21.79 -0.50
N LYS A 348 -8.04 -21.30 0.09
CA LYS A 348 -9.03 -20.46 -0.57
C LYS A 348 -8.94 -18.99 -0.16
N TYR A 349 -7.94 -18.62 0.61
CA TYR A 349 -7.73 -17.22 1.01
C TYR A 349 -7.31 -16.36 -0.18
N LYS A 350 -8.30 -15.88 -0.92
CA LYS A 350 -8.17 -15.21 -2.22
C LYS A 350 -7.24 -13.99 -2.22
N ILE A 351 -7.19 -13.23 -1.09
CA ILE A 351 -6.37 -12.01 -0.99
C ILE A 351 -4.87 -12.36 -1.02
N ALA A 352 -4.47 -13.52 -0.45
CA ALA A 352 -3.07 -13.94 -0.52
C ALA A 352 -2.62 -14.22 -1.96
N TYR A 353 -3.48 -14.80 -2.81
CA TYR A 353 -3.16 -14.97 -4.23
C TYR A 353 -2.90 -13.63 -4.92
N ASN A 354 -3.72 -12.60 -4.60
CA ASN A 354 -3.52 -11.26 -5.13
C ASN A 354 -2.12 -10.72 -4.80
N GLN A 355 -1.75 -10.76 -3.52
CA GLN A 355 -0.47 -10.24 -3.05
C GLN A 355 0.73 -11.04 -3.58
N ILE A 356 0.62 -12.36 -3.65
CA ILE A 356 1.64 -13.24 -4.25
C ILE A 356 1.80 -12.92 -5.74
N GLY A 357 0.69 -12.71 -6.46
CA GLY A 357 0.70 -12.29 -7.86
C GLY A 357 1.45 -10.98 -8.07
N TYR A 358 1.17 -9.96 -7.24
CA TYR A 358 1.91 -8.71 -7.28
C TYR A 358 3.39 -8.87 -6.91
N CYS A 359 3.75 -9.72 -5.93
CA CYS A 359 5.15 -10.00 -5.62
C CYS A 359 5.91 -10.55 -6.84
N TYR A 360 5.35 -11.54 -7.53
CA TYR A 360 5.98 -12.08 -8.74
C TYR A 360 6.06 -11.06 -9.86
N ALA A 361 5.00 -10.26 -10.07
CA ALA A 361 5.01 -9.19 -11.07
C ALA A 361 6.11 -8.14 -10.78
N ARG A 362 6.25 -7.72 -9.52
CA ARG A 362 7.31 -6.78 -9.08
C ARG A 362 8.72 -7.37 -9.19
N LYS A 363 8.86 -8.69 -9.12
CA LYS A 363 10.11 -9.41 -9.40
C LYS A 363 10.38 -9.59 -10.90
N GLY A 364 9.46 -9.21 -11.77
CA GLY A 364 9.56 -9.40 -13.22
C GLY A 364 9.19 -10.81 -13.69
N ASP A 365 8.70 -11.68 -12.82
CA ASP A 365 8.27 -13.04 -13.16
C ASP A 365 6.79 -13.03 -13.56
N LEU A 366 6.52 -12.52 -14.77
CA LEU A 366 5.15 -12.39 -15.28
C LEU A 366 4.44 -13.74 -15.36
N ASP A 367 5.14 -14.79 -15.75
CA ASP A 367 4.54 -16.13 -15.93
C ASP A 367 3.99 -16.66 -14.60
N LYS A 368 4.77 -16.56 -13.51
CA LYS A 368 4.29 -16.98 -12.19
C LYS A 368 3.19 -16.05 -11.66
N ALA A 369 3.29 -14.73 -11.91
CA ALA A 369 2.25 -13.79 -11.55
C ALA A 369 0.92 -14.18 -12.19
N VAL A 370 0.92 -14.48 -13.51
CA VAL A 370 -0.27 -14.89 -14.24
C VAL A 370 -0.87 -16.19 -13.68
N VAL A 371 -0.05 -17.23 -13.46
CA VAL A 371 -0.52 -18.50 -12.89
C VAL A 371 -1.22 -18.31 -11.55
N VAL A 372 -0.64 -17.50 -10.67
CA VAL A 372 -1.21 -17.21 -9.35
C VAL A 372 -2.50 -16.40 -9.45
N MET A 373 -2.54 -15.41 -10.33
CA MET A 373 -3.74 -14.58 -10.55
C MET A 373 -4.89 -15.35 -11.22
N GLU A 374 -4.59 -16.36 -12.07
CA GLU A 374 -5.62 -17.27 -12.61
C GLU A 374 -6.28 -18.07 -11.49
N GLN A 375 -5.55 -18.50 -10.45
CA GLN A 375 -6.17 -19.12 -9.26
C GLN A 375 -7.07 -18.14 -8.53
N TYR A 376 -6.68 -16.86 -8.41
CA TYR A 376 -7.53 -15.84 -7.83
C TYR A 376 -8.83 -15.64 -8.66
N GLN A 377 -8.73 -15.60 -9.99
CA GLN A 377 -9.91 -15.51 -10.87
C GLN A 377 -10.83 -16.73 -10.75
N LEU A 378 -10.26 -17.94 -10.58
CA LEU A 378 -11.05 -19.16 -10.37
C LEU A 378 -11.81 -19.14 -9.03
N LEU A 379 -11.20 -18.59 -7.98
CA LEU A 379 -11.82 -18.47 -6.66
C LEU A 379 -12.91 -17.36 -6.60
N ALA A 380 -12.76 -16.32 -7.40
CA ALA A 380 -13.66 -15.18 -7.39
C ALA A 380 -14.03 -14.69 -8.81
N PRO A 381 -14.63 -15.52 -9.68
CA PRO A 381 -14.82 -15.23 -11.11
C PRO A 381 -15.81 -14.07 -11.37
N HIS A 382 -16.69 -13.78 -10.42
CA HIS A 382 -17.70 -12.72 -10.52
C HIS A 382 -17.32 -11.42 -9.80
N GLU A 383 -16.18 -11.41 -9.12
CA GLU A 383 -15.64 -10.19 -8.50
C GLU A 383 -14.82 -9.40 -9.53
N PRO A 384 -14.85 -8.06 -9.48
CA PRO A 384 -14.05 -7.25 -10.42
C PRO A 384 -12.56 -7.31 -10.13
N ASN A 385 -12.17 -7.37 -8.84
CA ASN A 385 -10.78 -7.21 -8.41
C ASN A 385 -9.79 -8.23 -9.00
N PRO A 386 -10.07 -9.55 -9.09
CA PRO A 386 -9.13 -10.49 -9.71
C PRO A 386 -8.82 -10.17 -11.17
N TRP A 387 -9.81 -9.67 -11.88
CA TRP A 387 -9.67 -9.28 -13.29
C TRP A 387 -8.95 -7.94 -13.43
N ASP A 388 -9.24 -6.99 -12.55
CA ASP A 388 -8.56 -5.69 -12.49
C ASP A 388 -7.07 -5.85 -12.17
N SER A 389 -6.72 -6.60 -11.11
CA SER A 389 -5.34 -6.85 -10.71
C SER A 389 -4.54 -7.57 -11.80
N MET A 390 -5.14 -8.56 -12.46
CA MET A 390 -4.51 -9.21 -13.63
C MET A 390 -4.32 -8.20 -14.77
N GLY A 391 -5.31 -7.34 -15.00
CA GLY A 391 -5.24 -6.26 -16.00
C GLY A 391 -4.11 -5.28 -15.69
N GLU A 392 -3.94 -4.88 -14.44
CA GLU A 392 -2.84 -4.01 -13.99
C GLU A 392 -1.48 -4.67 -14.18
N ILE A 393 -1.33 -5.94 -13.81
CA ILE A 393 -0.09 -6.69 -14.00
C ILE A 393 0.30 -6.73 -15.48
N TYR A 394 -0.64 -7.02 -16.37
CA TYR A 394 -0.39 -7.01 -17.82
C TYR A 394 -0.09 -5.59 -18.35
N TYR A 395 -0.78 -4.55 -17.83
CA TYR A 395 -0.51 -3.17 -18.20
C TYR A 395 0.93 -2.77 -17.85
N ASN A 396 1.35 -3.05 -16.62
CA ASN A 396 2.70 -2.76 -16.14
C ASN A 396 3.78 -3.54 -16.92
N ALA A 397 3.44 -4.73 -17.42
CA ALA A 397 4.30 -5.52 -18.30
C ALA A 397 4.30 -5.04 -19.77
N GLY A 398 3.44 -4.06 -20.12
CA GLY A 398 3.27 -3.59 -21.52
C GLY A 398 2.44 -4.51 -22.41
N GLU A 399 1.77 -5.51 -21.84
CA GLU A 399 0.91 -6.46 -22.54
C GLU A 399 -0.52 -5.91 -22.67
N PHE A 400 -0.66 -4.76 -23.36
CA PHE A 400 -1.88 -3.95 -23.39
C PHE A 400 -3.13 -4.67 -23.89
N ALA A 401 -2.99 -5.66 -24.79
CA ALA A 401 -4.14 -6.42 -25.29
C ALA A 401 -4.73 -7.32 -24.19
N GLN A 402 -3.88 -7.99 -23.41
CA GLN A 402 -4.29 -8.83 -22.29
C GLN A 402 -4.82 -7.95 -21.14
N ALA A 403 -4.18 -6.81 -20.86
CA ALA A 403 -4.64 -5.84 -19.89
C ALA A 403 -6.07 -5.38 -20.22
N GLU A 404 -6.31 -4.88 -21.43
CA GLU A 404 -7.65 -4.41 -21.87
C GLU A 404 -8.71 -5.50 -21.74
N LYS A 405 -8.39 -6.76 -22.12
CA LYS A 405 -9.32 -7.89 -22.00
C LYS A 405 -9.76 -8.11 -20.55
N ASN A 406 -8.81 -8.14 -19.62
CA ASN A 406 -9.08 -8.38 -18.21
C ASN A 406 -9.84 -7.19 -17.57
N LEU A 407 -9.43 -5.96 -17.83
CA LEU A 407 -10.10 -4.77 -17.31
C LEU A 407 -11.56 -4.64 -17.78
N ARG A 408 -11.84 -4.99 -19.04
CA ARG A 408 -13.21 -5.06 -19.55
C ARG A 408 -14.03 -6.16 -18.88
N GLN A 409 -13.41 -7.28 -18.49
CA GLN A 409 -14.10 -8.31 -17.70
C GLN A 409 -14.37 -7.82 -16.27
N ALA A 410 -13.46 -7.08 -15.65
CA ALA A 410 -13.69 -6.44 -14.36
C ALA A 410 -14.91 -5.51 -14.42
N LEU A 411 -14.98 -4.64 -15.43
CA LEU A 411 -16.09 -3.72 -15.65
C LEU A 411 -17.40 -4.41 -16.05
N LYS A 412 -17.34 -5.60 -16.63
CA LYS A 412 -18.53 -6.42 -16.85
C LYS A 412 -19.10 -6.95 -15.54
N ASN A 413 -18.21 -7.29 -14.60
CA ASN A 413 -18.60 -7.72 -13.26
C ASN A 413 -19.11 -6.55 -12.40
N ASP A 414 -18.41 -5.41 -12.47
CA ASP A 414 -18.84 -4.15 -11.82
C ASP A 414 -18.53 -2.93 -12.71
N PRO A 415 -19.53 -2.34 -13.35
CA PRO A 415 -19.35 -1.15 -14.17
C PRO A 415 -18.88 0.10 -13.41
N GLY A 416 -18.99 0.11 -12.08
CA GLY A 416 -18.52 1.18 -11.19
C GLY A 416 -17.08 1.02 -10.71
N PHE A 417 -16.38 -0.03 -11.12
CA PHE A 417 -15.03 -0.31 -10.65
C PHE A 417 -14.00 0.67 -11.21
N SER A 418 -13.68 1.68 -10.42
CA SER A 418 -12.97 2.90 -10.84
C SER A 418 -11.59 2.65 -11.41
N ASN A 419 -10.80 1.74 -10.79
CA ASN A 419 -9.43 1.47 -11.18
C ASN A 419 -9.35 0.95 -12.63
N SER A 420 -10.28 0.09 -13.01
CA SER A 420 -10.34 -0.45 -14.38
C SER A 420 -10.59 0.64 -15.43
N TRP A 421 -11.39 1.66 -15.15
CA TRP A 421 -11.55 2.80 -16.05
C TRP A 421 -10.29 3.64 -16.19
N ILE A 422 -9.58 3.86 -15.07
CA ILE A 422 -8.30 4.58 -15.05
C ILE A 422 -7.27 3.84 -15.92
N LEU A 423 -7.12 2.54 -15.70
CA LEU A 423 -6.15 1.73 -16.45
C LEU A 423 -6.52 1.63 -17.94
N LEU A 424 -7.79 1.52 -18.27
CA LEU A 424 -8.24 1.55 -19.68
C LEU A 424 -7.92 2.89 -20.36
N ALA A 425 -8.16 4.01 -19.66
CA ALA A 425 -7.82 5.32 -20.18
C ALA A 425 -6.31 5.45 -20.45
N ASN A 426 -5.47 4.96 -19.52
CA ASN A 426 -4.03 4.94 -19.69
C ASN A 426 -3.59 4.03 -20.87
N ILE A 427 -4.16 2.82 -21.00
CA ILE A 427 -3.88 1.93 -22.15
C ILE A 427 -4.19 2.63 -23.46
N TYR A 428 -5.35 3.30 -23.56
CA TYR A 428 -5.74 3.99 -24.79
C TYR A 428 -4.88 5.23 -25.05
N LEU A 429 -4.48 5.92 -23.99
CA LEU A 429 -3.53 7.03 -24.09
C LEU A 429 -2.18 6.54 -24.64
N ASP A 430 -1.62 5.46 -24.05
CA ASP A 430 -0.36 4.87 -24.48
C ASP A 430 -0.39 4.34 -25.93
N ARG A 431 -1.58 3.96 -26.40
CA ARG A 431 -1.81 3.56 -27.81
C ARG A 431 -2.09 4.72 -28.75
N GLY A 432 -2.24 5.95 -28.23
CA GLY A 432 -2.67 7.12 -29.00
C GLY A 432 -4.14 7.08 -29.43
N GLU A 433 -4.96 6.25 -28.76
CA GLU A 433 -6.41 6.11 -29.00
C GLU A 433 -7.21 7.13 -28.17
N TYR A 434 -6.92 8.43 -28.35
CA TYR A 434 -7.37 9.51 -27.48
C TYR A 434 -8.88 9.58 -27.28
N ALA A 435 -9.68 9.31 -28.32
CA ALA A 435 -11.14 9.33 -28.21
C ALA A 435 -11.65 8.27 -27.20
N ARG A 436 -11.05 7.07 -27.23
CA ARG A 436 -11.37 5.99 -26.28
C ARG A 436 -10.86 6.30 -24.86
N ALA A 437 -9.70 6.98 -24.77
CA ALA A 437 -9.16 7.42 -23.50
C ALA A 437 -10.08 8.46 -22.83
N LEU A 438 -10.57 9.45 -23.58
CA LEU A 438 -11.57 10.42 -23.08
C LEU A 438 -12.86 9.75 -22.66
N GLU A 439 -13.37 8.81 -23.46
CA GLU A 439 -14.58 8.05 -23.11
C GLU A 439 -14.40 7.31 -21.78
N ALA A 440 -13.24 6.67 -21.56
CA ALA A 440 -12.96 5.97 -20.31
C ALA A 440 -12.90 6.94 -19.11
N ALA A 441 -12.30 8.12 -19.26
CA ALA A 441 -12.28 9.16 -18.22
C ALA A 441 -13.71 9.69 -17.91
N ASP A 442 -14.55 9.87 -18.92
CA ASP A 442 -15.95 10.30 -18.76
C ASP A 442 -16.78 9.21 -18.05
N GLN A 443 -16.57 7.92 -18.40
CA GLN A 443 -17.23 6.80 -17.70
C GLN A 443 -16.80 6.72 -16.23
N LEU A 444 -15.54 6.96 -15.90
CA LEU A 444 -15.05 7.05 -14.53
C LEU A 444 -15.82 8.12 -13.74
N MET A 445 -15.93 9.33 -14.31
CA MET A 445 -16.63 10.44 -13.65
C MET A 445 -18.13 10.18 -13.49
N ALA A 446 -18.77 9.58 -14.49
CA ALA A 446 -20.21 9.34 -14.50
C ALA A 446 -20.63 8.20 -13.56
N ARG A 447 -19.80 7.17 -13.41
CA ARG A 447 -20.14 5.94 -12.66
C ARG A 447 -19.63 5.91 -11.25
N CYS A 448 -18.57 6.67 -10.95
CA CYS A 448 -17.94 6.65 -9.64
C CYS A 448 -18.60 7.62 -8.67
N ARG A 449 -18.99 7.12 -7.49
CA ARG A 449 -19.61 7.93 -6.43
C ARG A 449 -18.59 8.67 -5.57
N ASP A 450 -17.37 8.11 -5.49
CA ASP A 450 -16.31 8.67 -4.67
C ASP A 450 -15.73 9.95 -5.30
N ALA A 451 -15.62 11.01 -4.49
CA ALA A 451 -15.12 12.31 -4.93
C ALA A 451 -13.65 12.27 -5.39
N ALA A 452 -12.82 11.40 -4.78
CA ALA A 452 -11.41 11.27 -5.15
C ALA A 452 -11.24 10.69 -6.56
N TYR A 453 -12.02 9.66 -6.90
CA TYR A 453 -12.00 9.08 -8.23
C TYR A 453 -12.59 10.02 -9.29
N ARG A 454 -13.63 10.80 -8.94
CA ARG A 454 -14.13 11.83 -9.85
C ARG A 454 -13.08 12.91 -10.11
N SER A 455 -12.38 13.35 -9.07
CA SER A 455 -11.24 14.28 -9.21
C SER A 455 -10.15 13.70 -10.13
N GLN A 456 -9.84 12.42 -9.97
CA GLN A 456 -8.89 11.73 -10.84
C GLN A 456 -9.38 11.65 -12.29
N GLY A 457 -10.69 11.52 -12.50
CA GLY A 457 -11.31 11.60 -13.84
C GLY A 457 -11.07 12.95 -14.53
N PHE A 458 -11.24 14.07 -13.82
CA PHE A 458 -10.92 15.39 -14.34
C PHE A 458 -9.43 15.56 -14.66
N LEU A 459 -8.55 15.10 -13.77
CA LEU A 459 -7.11 15.10 -14.03
C LEU A 459 -6.77 14.32 -15.29
N LEU A 460 -7.32 13.12 -15.42
CA LEU A 460 -7.08 12.24 -16.56
C LEU A 460 -7.61 12.85 -17.87
N ARG A 461 -8.82 13.43 -17.85
CA ARG A 461 -9.39 14.14 -18.99
C ARG A 461 -8.52 15.33 -19.41
N GLY A 462 -8.11 16.15 -18.46
CA GLY A 462 -7.21 17.27 -18.73
C GLY A 462 -5.86 16.81 -19.31
N PHE A 463 -5.29 15.73 -18.76
CA PHE A 463 -4.05 15.15 -19.26
C PHE A 463 -4.16 14.61 -20.69
N ILE A 464 -5.24 13.90 -21.01
CA ILE A 464 -5.51 13.41 -22.37
C ILE A 464 -5.67 14.57 -23.35
N GLN A 465 -6.43 15.62 -22.98
CA GLN A 465 -6.62 16.82 -23.80
C GLN A 465 -5.29 17.56 -24.03
N TRP A 466 -4.45 17.65 -22.99
CA TRP A 466 -3.11 18.19 -23.13
C TRP A 466 -2.29 17.40 -24.15
N ARG A 467 -2.29 16.07 -24.03
CA ARG A 467 -1.61 15.17 -24.98
C ARG A 467 -2.11 15.34 -26.43
N MET A 468 -3.38 15.73 -26.61
CA MET A 468 -3.98 16.07 -27.92
C MET A 468 -3.60 17.47 -28.43
N GLY A 469 -2.86 18.26 -27.66
CA GLY A 469 -2.58 19.66 -27.98
C GLY A 469 -3.76 20.61 -27.73
N ARG A 470 -4.83 20.16 -27.08
CA ARG A 470 -6.05 20.93 -26.78
C ARG A 470 -5.91 21.67 -25.45
N ILE A 471 -4.90 22.57 -25.37
CA ILE A 471 -4.47 23.19 -24.12
C ILE A 471 -5.60 23.94 -23.41
N GLY A 472 -6.46 24.66 -24.15
CA GLY A 472 -7.60 25.38 -23.54
C GLY A 472 -8.63 24.46 -22.87
N GLU A 473 -8.95 23.33 -23.51
CA GLU A 473 -9.87 22.31 -22.95
C GLU A 473 -9.23 21.62 -21.75
N ALA A 474 -7.92 21.35 -21.81
CA ALA A 474 -7.18 20.76 -20.70
C ALA A 474 -7.22 21.63 -19.45
N ILE A 475 -6.95 22.94 -19.59
CA ILE A 475 -7.05 23.91 -18.49
C ILE A 475 -8.46 23.88 -17.88
N ALA A 476 -9.50 24.00 -18.73
CA ALA A 476 -10.90 23.98 -18.24
C ALA A 476 -11.24 22.71 -17.48
N SER A 477 -10.80 21.54 -17.95
CA SER A 477 -11.01 20.26 -17.26
C SER A 477 -10.29 20.20 -15.90
N LEU A 478 -9.07 20.73 -15.82
CA LEU A 478 -8.30 20.77 -14.57
C LEU A 478 -8.90 21.79 -13.58
N GLU A 479 -9.37 22.95 -14.05
CA GLU A 479 -10.08 23.94 -13.20
C GLU A 479 -11.38 23.35 -12.63
N GLU A 480 -12.12 22.56 -13.41
CA GLU A 480 -13.27 21.82 -12.91
C GLU A 480 -12.86 20.82 -11.84
N GLY A 481 -11.73 20.11 -12.03
CA GLY A 481 -11.14 19.20 -11.06
C GLY A 481 -10.71 19.88 -9.75
N LEU A 482 -10.23 21.11 -9.78
CA LEU A 482 -9.89 21.88 -8.57
C LEU A 482 -11.08 22.03 -7.62
N THR A 483 -12.31 22.12 -8.14
CA THR A 483 -13.52 22.28 -7.31
C THR A 483 -13.73 21.12 -6.33
N THR A 484 -13.14 19.94 -6.60
CA THR A 484 -13.22 18.76 -5.73
C THR A 484 -12.32 18.84 -4.49
N ARG A 485 -11.38 19.80 -4.45
CA ARG A 485 -10.36 20.00 -3.41
C ARG A 485 -9.36 18.85 -3.23
N ILE A 486 -9.47 17.82 -4.03
CA ILE A 486 -8.59 16.64 -3.99
C ILE A 486 -7.52 16.83 -5.05
N TYR A 487 -6.25 16.53 -4.73
CA TYR A 487 -5.09 16.75 -5.58
C TYR A 487 -4.86 18.22 -6.00
N ALA A 488 -5.33 19.19 -5.21
CA ALA A 488 -5.32 20.62 -5.57
C ALA A 488 -3.93 21.13 -5.98
N TYR A 489 -2.86 20.78 -5.24
CA TYR A 489 -1.49 21.16 -5.57
C TYR A 489 -1.08 20.65 -6.97
N ARG A 490 -1.27 19.35 -7.24
CA ARG A 490 -0.92 18.74 -8.53
C ARG A 490 -1.71 19.35 -9.68
N THR A 491 -2.99 19.59 -9.46
CA THR A 491 -3.87 20.22 -10.46
C THR A 491 -3.42 21.65 -10.76
N ALA A 492 -3.07 22.40 -9.72
CA ALA A 492 -2.57 23.77 -9.83
C ALA A 492 -1.27 23.86 -10.64
N THR A 493 -0.32 22.96 -10.36
CA THR A 493 0.97 22.94 -11.07
C THR A 493 0.79 22.57 -12.55
N TRP A 494 -0.13 21.69 -12.88
CA TRP A 494 -0.43 21.36 -14.28
C TRP A 494 -1.11 22.52 -15.02
N ILE A 495 -2.05 23.22 -14.38
CA ILE A 495 -2.66 24.43 -14.97
C ILE A 495 -1.58 25.50 -15.24
N TYR A 496 -0.66 25.70 -14.29
CA TYR A 496 0.47 26.62 -14.46
C TYR A 496 1.33 26.26 -15.68
N GLU A 497 1.73 24.99 -15.80
CA GLU A 497 2.54 24.51 -16.91
C GLU A 497 1.83 24.67 -18.27
N LEU A 498 0.53 24.40 -18.33
CA LEU A 498 -0.29 24.57 -19.53
C LEU A 498 -0.40 26.04 -19.96
N HIS A 499 -0.48 26.98 -19.01
CA HIS A 499 -0.45 28.41 -19.32
C HIS A 499 0.92 28.85 -19.88
N LEU A 500 2.03 28.31 -19.31
CA LEU A 500 3.37 28.54 -19.81
C LEU A 500 3.54 28.00 -21.25
N GLU A 501 3.08 26.78 -21.50
CA GLU A 501 3.12 26.16 -22.83
C GLU A 501 2.32 26.98 -23.87
N LYS A 502 1.23 27.63 -23.43
CA LYS A 502 0.45 28.56 -24.24
C LYS A 502 1.12 29.92 -24.45
N GLY A 503 2.20 30.22 -23.75
CA GLY A 503 2.85 31.54 -23.71
C GLY A 503 2.14 32.58 -22.84
N ASP A 504 1.14 32.15 -22.02
CA ASP A 504 0.38 33.02 -21.11
C ASP A 504 1.02 33.03 -19.70
N THR A 505 2.10 33.77 -19.57
CA THR A 505 2.83 33.94 -18.31
C THR A 505 2.00 34.61 -17.21
N LEU A 506 1.08 35.52 -17.59
CA LEU A 506 0.16 36.17 -16.65
C LEU A 506 -0.92 35.19 -16.15
N GLY A 507 -1.45 34.35 -17.03
CA GLY A 507 -2.37 33.27 -16.67
C GLY A 507 -1.70 32.26 -15.76
N ALA A 508 -0.47 31.87 -16.08
CA ALA A 508 0.32 30.97 -15.25
C ALA A 508 0.47 31.52 -13.81
N ARG A 509 0.90 32.77 -13.66
CA ARG A 509 1.03 33.40 -12.34
C ARG A 509 -0.30 33.47 -11.59
N ARG A 510 -1.37 33.91 -12.28
CA ARG A 510 -2.73 33.96 -11.66
C ARG A 510 -3.23 32.60 -11.21
N SER A 511 -2.96 31.54 -11.96
CA SER A 511 -3.39 30.19 -11.58
C SER A 511 -2.72 29.71 -10.29
N LEU A 512 -1.42 30.00 -10.12
CA LEU A 512 -0.71 29.69 -8.87
C LEU A 512 -1.24 30.50 -7.68
N GLU A 513 -1.46 31.81 -7.87
CA GLU A 513 -2.04 32.70 -6.83
C GLU A 513 -3.43 32.22 -6.40
N SER A 514 -4.29 31.88 -7.37
CA SER A 514 -5.63 31.37 -7.11
C SER A 514 -5.58 30.02 -6.39
N SER A 515 -4.66 29.14 -6.78
CA SER A 515 -4.49 27.83 -6.15
C SER A 515 -3.94 27.92 -4.74
N TYR A 516 -2.99 28.83 -4.52
CA TYR A 516 -2.49 29.11 -3.18
C TYR A 516 -3.61 29.60 -2.26
N ALA A 517 -4.38 30.62 -2.68
CA ALA A 517 -5.52 31.13 -1.93
C ALA A 517 -6.56 30.03 -1.67
N PHE A 518 -6.87 29.22 -2.68
CA PHE A 518 -7.81 28.10 -2.54
C PHE A 518 -7.33 27.04 -1.53
N ILE A 519 -6.05 26.65 -1.57
CA ILE A 519 -5.47 25.71 -0.62
C ILE A 519 -5.49 26.33 0.78
N ARG A 520 -5.04 27.57 0.94
CA ARG A 520 -5.05 28.31 2.22
C ARG A 520 -6.46 28.41 2.82
N ASP A 521 -7.45 28.82 2.06
CA ASP A 521 -8.81 29.10 2.53
C ASP A 521 -9.64 27.80 2.72
N SER A 522 -9.28 26.73 1.98
CA SER A 522 -9.93 25.42 2.08
C SER A 522 -9.61 24.68 3.37
N ILE A 523 -8.52 25.08 3.99
CA ILE A 523 -8.01 24.41 5.15
C ILE A 523 -8.34 25.31 6.33
N ALA A 524 -9.23 24.85 7.19
CA ALA A 524 -9.07 25.16 8.58
C ALA A 524 -7.71 24.59 9.00
N VAL A 525 -6.63 25.28 8.66
CA VAL A 525 -5.20 25.24 9.01
C VAL A 525 -4.69 24.01 9.83
N ARG A 526 -5.30 22.83 9.67
CA ARG A 526 -5.05 21.64 10.52
C ARG A 526 -4.57 20.42 9.72
N GLU A 527 -4.57 20.48 8.39
CA GLU A 527 -4.11 19.33 7.60
C GLU A 527 -2.65 19.51 7.15
N PRO A 528 -1.75 18.61 7.57
CA PRO A 528 -0.32 18.64 7.20
C PRO A 528 -0.02 18.64 5.71
N SER A 529 -0.82 17.89 4.97
CA SER A 529 -0.71 17.80 3.50
C SER A 529 -0.88 19.15 2.81
N ALA A 530 -1.65 19.99 3.38
CA ALA A 530 -1.91 21.31 2.86
C ALA A 530 -0.81 22.31 3.18
N LEU A 531 -0.30 22.29 4.42
CA LEU A 531 0.90 23.07 4.77
C LEU A 531 2.09 22.70 3.86
N ASN A 532 2.26 21.41 3.58
CA ASN A 532 3.27 20.94 2.62
C ASN A 532 3.01 21.47 1.21
N SER A 533 1.76 21.51 0.77
CA SER A 533 1.39 22.04 -0.55
C SER A 533 1.67 23.54 -0.65
N LEU A 534 1.33 24.32 0.39
CA LEU A 534 1.65 25.76 0.45
C LEU A 534 3.15 25.99 0.47
N ALA A 535 3.90 25.23 1.28
CA ALA A 535 5.36 25.32 1.33
C ALA A 535 6.01 25.02 -0.04
N ASN A 536 5.54 23.99 -0.73
CA ASN A 536 6.04 23.67 -2.06
C ASN A 536 5.72 24.76 -3.10
N LEU A 537 4.50 25.31 -3.10
CA LEU A 537 4.18 26.44 -3.96
C LEU A 537 5.09 27.65 -3.70
N SER A 538 5.39 27.92 -2.42
CA SER A 538 6.29 29.02 -2.05
C SER A 538 7.74 28.76 -2.45
N LEU A 539 8.26 27.56 -2.23
CA LEU A 539 9.66 27.22 -2.50
C LEU A 539 9.98 27.10 -4.00
N TRP A 540 9.05 26.53 -4.78
CA TRP A 540 9.30 26.25 -6.21
C TRP A 540 8.82 27.35 -7.13
N TYR A 541 7.81 28.11 -6.71
CA TYR A 541 7.17 29.12 -7.57
C TYR A 541 7.18 30.54 -6.96
N ASP A 542 7.80 30.70 -5.78
CA ASP A 542 7.89 31.98 -5.06
C ASP A 542 6.51 32.62 -4.77
N VAL A 543 5.53 31.78 -4.38
CA VAL A 543 4.16 32.22 -4.08
C VAL A 543 4.01 32.38 -2.56
N HIS A 544 3.85 33.61 -2.08
CA HIS A 544 3.61 33.99 -0.68
C HIS A 544 4.47 33.27 0.38
N PRO A 545 5.81 33.23 0.26
CA PRO A 545 6.68 32.49 1.17
C PRO A 545 6.56 32.96 2.62
N GLU A 546 6.39 34.26 2.85
CA GLU A 546 6.23 34.82 4.19
C GLU A 546 4.93 34.38 4.88
N GLU A 547 3.85 34.30 4.11
CA GLU A 547 2.58 33.78 4.62
C GLU A 547 2.65 32.29 4.93
N SER A 548 3.31 31.52 4.09
CA SER A 548 3.54 30.08 4.32
C SER A 548 4.37 29.84 5.58
N ILE A 549 5.42 30.66 5.83
CA ILE A 549 6.18 30.63 7.08
C ILE A 549 5.24 30.83 8.27
N ARG A 550 4.46 31.92 8.26
CA ARG A 550 3.55 32.22 9.36
C ARG A 550 2.55 31.10 9.64
N LEU A 551 1.94 30.55 8.58
CA LEU A 551 0.96 29.46 8.72
C LEU A 551 1.58 28.16 9.28
N ILE A 552 2.83 27.87 8.89
CA ILE A 552 3.57 26.70 9.40
C ILE A 552 3.97 26.95 10.86
N GLU A 553 4.47 28.16 11.22
CA GLU A 553 4.78 28.54 12.60
C GLU A 553 3.55 28.42 13.50
N GLU A 554 2.40 28.98 13.09
CA GLU A 554 1.13 28.88 13.82
C GLU A 554 0.65 27.43 13.99
N ALA A 555 0.96 26.56 13.02
CA ALA A 555 0.65 25.14 13.13
C ALA A 555 1.57 24.44 14.14
N PHE A 556 2.85 24.84 14.21
CA PHE A 556 3.80 24.27 15.17
C PHE A 556 3.42 24.53 16.62
N ASP A 557 2.95 25.72 16.93
CA ASP A 557 2.52 26.08 18.28
C ASP A 557 1.36 25.21 18.79
N ARG A 558 0.67 24.52 17.87
CA ARG A 558 -0.51 23.68 18.16
C ARG A 558 -0.23 22.17 18.08
N ILE A 559 0.89 21.76 17.49
CA ILE A 559 1.18 20.34 17.14
C ILE A 559 2.52 19.95 17.76
N ASP A 560 2.59 19.93 19.10
CA ASP A 560 3.81 19.54 19.78
C ASP A 560 4.05 18.02 19.68
N GLY A 561 5.22 17.62 19.13
CA GLY A 561 5.75 16.27 19.20
C GLY A 561 5.34 15.27 18.10
N THR A 562 4.79 15.69 16.95
CA THR A 562 4.40 14.79 15.83
C THR A 562 5.43 14.76 14.69
N ASP A 563 5.38 13.71 13.80
CA ASP A 563 6.22 13.63 12.58
C ASP A 563 6.03 14.82 11.63
N ILE A 564 4.89 15.49 11.69
CA ILE A 564 4.67 16.78 11.05
C ILE A 564 5.71 17.79 11.55
N GLY A 565 6.09 17.68 12.82
CA GLY A 565 7.18 18.46 13.39
C GLY A 565 8.48 18.33 12.59
N THR A 566 8.87 17.14 12.17
CA THR A 566 10.12 16.92 11.42
C THR A 566 10.00 17.47 10.00
N TRP A 567 8.97 17.12 9.26
CA TRP A 567 8.77 17.62 7.88
C TRP A 567 8.39 19.10 7.86
N GLY A 568 7.55 19.57 8.78
CA GLY A 568 7.24 20.98 8.90
C GLY A 568 8.47 21.81 9.27
N ARG A 569 9.32 21.37 10.20
CA ARG A 569 10.61 22.01 10.51
C ARG A 569 11.53 22.02 9.31
N PHE A 570 11.56 20.94 8.53
CA PHE A 570 12.29 20.87 7.27
C PHE A 570 11.81 21.92 6.27
N TYR A 571 10.52 21.98 5.97
CA TYR A 571 9.96 22.99 5.05
C TYR A 571 10.12 24.43 5.59
N LEU A 572 9.93 24.62 6.87
CA LEU A 572 10.13 25.93 7.50
C LEU A 572 11.59 26.37 7.41
N SER A 573 12.53 25.45 7.61
CA SER A 573 13.96 25.70 7.42
C SER A 573 14.29 26.12 5.99
N LEU A 574 13.72 25.44 5.00
CA LEU A 574 13.88 25.78 3.58
C LEU A 574 13.29 27.17 3.27
N LEU A 575 12.11 27.48 3.79
CA LEU A 575 11.46 28.77 3.60
C LEU A 575 12.24 29.92 4.26
N TYR A 576 12.81 29.73 5.45
CA TYR A 576 13.68 30.72 6.07
C TYR A 576 14.94 30.98 5.27
N LEU A 577 15.55 29.92 4.69
CA LEU A 577 16.69 30.07 3.81
C LEU A 577 16.29 30.78 2.50
N HIS A 578 15.14 30.44 1.95
CA HIS A 578 14.60 31.06 0.74
C HIS A 578 14.34 32.56 0.92
N THR A 579 13.80 32.95 2.08
CA THR A 579 13.48 34.35 2.44
C THR A 579 14.64 35.12 3.07
N GLY A 580 15.82 34.49 3.21
CA GLY A 580 16.99 35.11 3.82
C GLY A 580 16.96 35.25 5.36
N ARG A 581 16.05 34.58 6.03
CA ARG A 581 15.92 34.61 7.50
C ARG A 581 16.89 33.67 8.19
N HIS A 582 18.20 33.84 8.00
CA HIS A 582 19.26 32.92 8.47
C HIS A 582 19.36 32.79 9.99
N SER A 583 18.98 33.81 10.76
CA SER A 583 18.98 33.75 12.23
C SER A 583 17.87 32.83 12.76
N ALA A 584 16.68 32.86 12.16
CA ALA A 584 15.57 31.99 12.51
C ALA A 584 15.89 30.53 12.15
N TYR A 585 16.54 30.29 11.00
CA TYR A 585 17.04 28.97 10.59
C TYR A 585 17.94 28.33 11.66
N LYS A 586 18.90 29.10 12.23
CA LYS A 586 19.83 28.58 13.27
C LYS A 586 19.11 28.11 14.53
N GLY A 587 17.93 28.64 14.84
CA GLY A 587 17.12 28.20 15.98
C GLY A 587 16.42 26.85 15.80
N ILE A 588 16.22 26.41 14.55
CA ILE A 588 15.45 25.18 14.22
C ILE A 588 16.34 23.97 13.95
N THR A 589 17.62 24.17 13.65
CA THR A 589 18.54 23.12 13.14
C THR A 589 19.48 22.44 14.14
N PRO A 590 19.39 22.58 15.49
CA PRO A 590 20.43 22.00 16.34
C PRO A 590 20.62 20.49 16.12
N ASP A 591 19.57 19.72 15.75
CA ASP A 591 19.59 18.25 15.79
C ASP A 591 18.99 17.56 14.57
N PHE A 592 18.95 18.22 13.39
CA PHE A 592 18.41 17.57 12.18
C PHE A 592 19.13 16.25 11.87
N ALA A 593 20.45 16.18 12.04
CA ALA A 593 21.21 14.94 11.85
C ALA A 593 20.84 13.87 12.88
N ASP A 594 20.59 14.24 14.12
CA ASP A 594 20.26 13.29 15.19
C ASP A 594 18.79 12.84 15.08
N GLY A 595 17.87 13.73 14.72
CA GLY A 595 16.48 13.39 14.37
C GLY A 595 16.41 12.52 13.11
N PHE A 596 17.24 12.78 12.12
CA PHE A 596 17.31 11.99 10.90
C PHE A 596 17.98 10.62 11.12
N ILE A 597 18.95 10.49 12.01
CA ILE A 597 19.50 9.19 12.47
C ILE A 597 18.42 8.39 13.19
N GLY A 598 17.59 9.03 14.03
CA GLY A 598 16.43 8.39 14.65
C GLY A 598 15.46 7.86 13.60
N TYR A 599 15.10 8.69 12.62
CA TYR A 599 14.25 8.29 11.50
C TYR A 599 14.83 7.12 10.69
N LEU A 600 16.14 7.10 10.44
CA LEU A 600 16.81 6.01 9.71
C LEU A 600 16.91 4.70 10.48
N ARG A 601 16.97 4.75 11.81
CA ARG A 601 16.85 3.52 12.63
C ARG A 601 15.54 2.81 12.33
N ASP A 602 14.51 3.58 12.04
CA ASP A 602 13.14 3.10 11.88
C ASP A 602 12.81 2.73 10.42
N VAL A 603 13.58 3.28 9.45
CA VAL A 603 13.31 3.12 8.02
C VAL A 603 14.42 2.30 7.33
N ARG A 604 14.57 1.04 7.73
CA ARG A 604 15.48 0.11 7.06
C ARG A 604 14.93 -0.24 5.68
N ASN A 605 15.64 0.16 4.61
CA ASN A 605 15.37 -0.22 3.20
C ASN A 605 14.20 0.51 2.47
N LEU A 606 13.78 1.70 2.87
CA LEU A 606 12.83 2.46 2.04
C LEU A 606 13.51 3.11 0.85
N SER A 607 12.92 2.96 -0.34
CA SER A 607 13.28 3.78 -1.50
C SER A 607 12.77 5.21 -1.27
N PHE A 608 13.66 6.20 -1.44
CA PHE A 608 13.31 7.62 -1.32
C PHE A 608 12.95 8.19 -2.68
N PRO A 609 11.72 8.72 -2.89
CA PRO A 609 11.37 9.44 -4.10
C PRO A 609 12.26 10.67 -4.30
N ARG A 610 12.61 10.98 -5.55
CA ARG A 610 13.50 12.11 -5.89
C ARG A 610 12.97 13.47 -5.42
N GLU A 611 11.66 13.66 -5.31
CA GLU A 611 11.09 14.90 -4.79
C GLU A 611 11.52 15.18 -3.34
N ASN A 612 11.65 14.15 -2.51
CA ASN A 612 12.25 14.28 -1.18
C ASN A 612 13.73 14.64 -1.26
N TRP A 613 14.42 14.10 -2.29
CA TRP A 613 15.82 14.40 -2.57
C TRP A 613 16.04 15.85 -2.96
N LYS A 614 15.19 16.43 -3.81
CA LYS A 614 15.32 17.83 -4.22
C LYS A 614 15.31 18.78 -3.04
N GLY A 615 14.37 18.57 -2.11
CA GLY A 615 14.32 19.34 -0.88
C GLY A 615 15.61 19.18 -0.07
N LEU A 616 16.10 17.94 0.07
CA LEU A 616 17.34 17.65 0.79
C LEU A 616 18.59 18.19 0.05
N MET A 617 18.62 18.11 -1.28
CA MET A 617 19.70 18.69 -2.08
C MET A 617 19.71 20.22 -1.98
N LEU A 618 18.56 20.88 -2.01
CA LEU A 618 18.49 22.32 -1.76
C LEU A 618 18.99 22.65 -0.36
N PHE A 619 18.53 21.90 0.64
CA PHE A 619 19.00 22.03 2.02
C PHE A 619 20.52 21.85 2.12
N ASN A 620 21.07 20.85 1.44
CA ASN A 620 22.52 20.60 1.39
C ASN A 620 23.30 21.75 0.75
N ARG A 621 22.80 22.30 -0.36
CA ARG A 621 23.42 23.46 -1.01
C ARG A 621 23.51 24.67 -0.08
N TYR A 622 22.48 24.87 0.73
CA TYR A 622 22.47 25.96 1.73
C TYR A 622 23.38 25.62 2.93
N ILE A 623 23.40 24.37 3.41
CA ILE A 623 24.29 23.95 4.50
C ILE A 623 25.77 24.10 4.11
N VAL A 624 26.15 23.67 2.91
CA VAL A 624 27.54 23.79 2.42
C VAL A 624 27.98 25.25 2.31
N ARG A 625 27.06 26.14 1.92
CA ARG A 625 27.33 27.57 1.78
C ARG A 625 27.60 28.24 3.13
N TYR A 626 27.07 27.70 4.25
CA TYR A 626 27.07 28.34 5.56
C TYR A 626 27.78 27.56 6.67
N SER A 627 28.26 26.33 6.45
CA SER A 627 28.92 25.56 7.52
C SER A 627 29.76 24.36 7.02
N ASP A 628 31.03 24.32 7.44
CA ASP A 628 31.91 23.14 7.25
C ASP A 628 31.42 21.91 8.01
N ALA A 629 30.57 22.09 9.01
CA ALA A 629 30.00 21.03 9.83
C ALA A 629 29.09 20.05 9.06
N GLY A 630 28.58 20.45 7.86
CA GLY A 630 27.69 19.61 7.06
C GLY A 630 28.34 18.31 6.57
N ILE A 631 29.58 18.39 6.07
CA ILE A 631 30.32 17.20 5.59
C ILE A 631 30.60 16.22 6.72
N GLU A 632 31.07 16.72 7.87
CA GLU A 632 31.33 15.88 9.03
C GLU A 632 30.08 15.15 9.53
N LYS A 633 28.92 15.79 9.41
CA LYS A 633 27.64 15.14 9.74
C LYS A 633 27.32 13.98 8.79
N TYR A 634 27.52 14.14 7.48
CA TYR A 634 27.30 13.04 6.53
C TYR A 634 28.31 11.92 6.69
N ASP A 635 29.58 12.21 6.90
CA ASP A 635 30.58 11.18 7.23
C ASP A 635 30.22 10.40 8.50
N ARG A 636 29.65 11.07 9.52
CA ARG A 636 29.15 10.42 10.74
C ARG A 636 27.96 9.51 10.44
N LEU A 637 27.02 9.96 9.59
CA LEU A 637 25.85 9.19 9.16
C LEU A 637 26.26 7.96 8.36
N ILE A 638 27.18 8.10 7.41
CA ILE A 638 27.70 7.00 6.61
C ILE A 638 28.37 5.97 7.51
N ARG A 639 29.24 6.40 8.45
CA ARG A 639 29.89 5.49 9.43
C ARG A 639 28.87 4.78 10.32
N TYR A 640 27.82 5.48 10.76
CA TYR A 640 26.76 4.88 11.53
C TYR A 640 26.00 3.82 10.71
N CYS A 641 25.58 4.14 9.48
CA CYS A 641 24.90 3.19 8.61
C CYS A 641 25.76 1.97 8.30
N ALA A 642 27.05 2.15 8.07
CA ALA A 642 28.01 1.04 7.87
C ALA A 642 28.10 0.14 9.10
N ALA A 643 28.21 0.71 10.31
CA ALA A 643 28.26 -0.02 11.56
C ALA A 643 26.98 -0.83 11.82
N GLU A 644 25.82 -0.25 11.54
CA GLU A 644 24.50 -0.90 11.69
C GLU A 644 24.12 -1.76 10.47
N LYS A 645 24.99 -1.89 9.47
CA LYS A 645 24.75 -2.65 8.22
C LYS A 645 23.54 -2.16 7.41
N LEU A 646 23.25 -0.87 7.47
CA LEU A 646 22.18 -0.20 6.74
C LEU A 646 22.68 0.21 5.34
N THR A 647 22.83 -0.74 4.43
CA THR A 647 23.51 -0.52 3.13
C THR A 647 22.80 0.52 2.25
N HIS A 648 21.47 0.51 2.20
CA HIS A 648 20.72 1.45 1.37
C HIS A 648 20.81 2.91 1.88
N PRO A 649 20.58 3.23 3.15
CA PRO A 649 20.85 4.57 3.68
C PRO A 649 22.32 4.99 3.58
N GLU A 650 23.28 4.08 3.83
CA GLU A 650 24.71 4.35 3.65
C GLU A 650 25.02 4.85 2.25
N MET A 651 24.48 4.18 1.25
CA MET A 651 24.65 4.54 -0.16
C MET A 651 24.00 5.91 -0.46
N ILE A 652 22.79 6.14 0.01
CA ILE A 652 22.09 7.41 -0.16
C ILE A 652 22.91 8.58 0.37
N PHE A 653 23.43 8.47 1.59
CA PHE A 653 24.29 9.52 2.16
C PHE A 653 25.62 9.67 1.43
N SER A 654 26.17 8.58 0.88
CA SER A 654 27.35 8.64 0.04
C SER A 654 27.12 9.45 -1.24
N LEU A 655 25.96 9.31 -1.88
CA LEU A 655 25.58 10.13 -3.04
C LEU A 655 25.39 11.61 -2.67
N TYR A 656 24.78 11.90 -1.53
CA TYR A 656 24.69 13.29 -1.04
C TYR A 656 26.03 13.89 -0.74
N LEU A 657 26.90 13.14 -0.09
CA LEU A 657 28.25 13.60 0.19
C LEU A 657 29.05 13.79 -1.09
N ALA A 658 28.82 12.97 -2.14
CA ALA A 658 29.42 13.13 -3.43
C ALA A 658 29.00 14.48 -4.07
N ASP A 659 27.70 14.82 -4.05
CA ASP A 659 27.21 16.12 -4.53
C ASP A 659 27.86 17.30 -3.78
N LEU A 660 27.92 17.22 -2.46
CA LEU A 660 28.54 18.24 -1.62
C LEU A 660 30.02 18.45 -1.96
N ASN A 661 30.77 17.37 -2.21
CA ASN A 661 32.19 17.46 -2.57
C ASN A 661 32.40 18.10 -3.95
N VAL A 662 31.54 17.83 -4.94
CA VAL A 662 31.59 18.53 -6.23
C VAL A 662 31.40 20.03 -6.04
N GLN A 663 30.41 20.45 -5.24
CA GLN A 663 30.15 21.87 -4.98
C GLN A 663 31.33 22.59 -4.30
N ARG A 664 32.21 21.84 -3.59
CA ARG A 664 33.43 22.35 -2.98
C ARG A 664 34.65 22.24 -3.88
N GLY A 665 34.52 21.63 -5.05
CA GLY A 665 35.62 21.40 -5.98
C GLY A 665 36.42 20.13 -5.69
N ASP A 666 36.04 19.30 -4.70
CA ASP A 666 36.67 17.99 -4.43
C ASP A 666 36.03 16.90 -5.29
N THR A 667 36.35 16.95 -6.57
CA THR A 667 35.84 15.98 -7.55
C THR A 667 36.45 14.59 -7.36
N ALA A 668 37.62 14.47 -6.75
CA ALA A 668 38.26 13.18 -6.50
C ALA A 668 37.51 12.39 -5.44
N ARG A 669 37.14 13.03 -4.31
CA ARG A 669 36.38 12.42 -3.25
C ARG A 669 34.96 12.05 -3.72
N SER A 670 34.33 12.93 -4.52
CA SER A 670 33.04 12.65 -5.15
C SER A 670 33.10 11.39 -6.01
N ALA A 671 34.07 11.29 -6.91
CA ALA A 671 34.23 10.12 -7.78
C ALA A 671 34.47 8.83 -7.00
N GLU A 672 35.20 8.88 -5.87
CA GLU A 672 35.39 7.73 -4.97
C GLU A 672 34.06 7.27 -4.36
N LEU A 673 33.24 8.19 -3.85
CA LEU A 673 31.94 7.90 -3.25
C LEU A 673 30.96 7.32 -4.29
N LEU A 674 30.86 7.91 -5.47
CA LEU A 674 30.02 7.41 -6.57
C LEU A 674 30.46 5.99 -7.00
N ARG A 675 31.77 5.74 -7.12
CA ARG A 675 32.31 4.42 -7.45
C ARG A 675 31.96 3.38 -6.37
N SER A 676 32.10 3.75 -5.10
CA SER A 676 31.75 2.86 -3.98
C SER A 676 30.27 2.52 -3.95
N ALA A 677 29.42 3.42 -4.41
CA ALA A 677 27.99 3.21 -4.58
C ALA A 677 27.64 2.41 -5.86
N GLY A 678 28.60 2.14 -6.75
CA GLY A 678 28.41 1.42 -8.02
C GLY A 678 27.84 2.29 -9.13
N VAL A 679 27.97 3.60 -9.04
CA VAL A 679 27.50 4.57 -10.04
C VAL A 679 28.55 4.73 -11.12
N PRO A 680 28.21 4.59 -12.41
CA PRO A 680 29.12 4.87 -13.51
C PRO A 680 29.47 6.36 -13.61
N PRO A 681 30.68 6.69 -14.07
CA PRO A 681 31.00 8.06 -14.43
C PRO A 681 30.08 8.54 -15.56
N GLU A 682 29.52 9.73 -15.42
CA GLU A 682 28.53 10.26 -16.35
C GLU A 682 29.05 10.32 -17.79
N GLY A 683 30.27 10.79 -18.02
CA GLY A 683 30.89 10.84 -19.34
C GLY A 683 31.09 9.48 -20.02
N HIS A 684 30.80 8.37 -19.36
CA HIS A 684 30.84 7.03 -19.96
C HIS A 684 29.56 6.70 -20.71
N TRP A 685 28.47 7.44 -20.49
CA TRP A 685 27.20 7.26 -21.20
C TRP A 685 27.23 7.88 -22.58
N LEU A 686 26.52 7.27 -23.52
CA LEU A 686 26.04 7.92 -24.74
C LEU A 686 24.53 7.98 -24.68
N LEU A 687 23.96 9.17 -24.90
CA LEU A 687 22.54 9.44 -24.90
C LEU A 687 22.05 9.69 -26.32
N SER A 688 20.93 9.07 -26.71
CA SER A 688 20.29 9.31 -28.02
C SER A 688 19.60 10.67 -28.07
N ALA A 689 19.35 11.19 -29.26
CA ALA A 689 18.33 12.21 -29.45
C ALA A 689 16.95 11.71 -29.00
N PRO A 690 16.01 12.59 -28.61
CA PRO A 690 14.68 12.20 -28.20
C PRO A 690 13.87 11.61 -29.35
N PHE A 691 13.06 10.57 -29.05
CA PHE A 691 12.05 10.01 -29.93
C PHE A 691 10.65 10.34 -29.39
N ASP A 692 9.63 10.23 -30.24
CA ASP A 692 8.25 10.38 -29.80
C ASP A 692 7.81 9.23 -28.88
N ASN A 693 7.20 9.56 -27.72
CA ASN A 693 6.71 8.58 -26.76
C ASN A 693 5.29 8.06 -27.06
N THR A 694 4.61 8.56 -28.10
CA THR A 694 3.32 7.98 -28.53
C THR A 694 3.54 6.53 -28.94
N ARG A 695 2.97 5.57 -28.20
CA ARG A 695 3.30 4.14 -28.27
C ARG A 695 4.78 3.82 -28.02
N GLY A 696 5.55 4.75 -27.46
CA GLY A 696 7.01 4.67 -27.37
C GLY A 696 7.48 3.45 -26.56
N PHE A 697 6.78 3.11 -25.48
CA PHE A 697 7.15 1.97 -24.65
C PHE A 697 7.15 0.65 -25.44
N ILE A 698 6.14 0.41 -26.28
CA ILE A 698 6.01 -0.82 -27.08
C ILE A 698 6.68 -0.72 -28.46
N THR A 699 6.91 0.48 -28.97
CA THR A 699 7.53 0.68 -30.30
C THR A 699 9.02 0.39 -30.23
N ARG A 700 9.51 -0.46 -31.15
CA ARG A 700 10.95 -0.73 -31.30
C ARG A 700 11.59 0.31 -32.19
N TYR A 701 12.39 1.17 -31.60
CA TYR A 701 13.22 2.13 -32.31
C TYR A 701 14.56 1.53 -32.78
N PRO A 702 15.32 2.19 -33.64
CA PRO A 702 16.59 1.64 -34.17
C PRO A 702 17.55 1.09 -33.12
N PRO A 703 17.76 1.72 -31.95
CA PRO A 703 18.70 1.20 -30.95
C PRO A 703 18.35 -0.20 -30.42
N GLU A 704 17.07 -0.58 -30.44
CA GLU A 704 16.61 -1.91 -29.98
C GLU A 704 16.72 -2.99 -31.05
N ARG A 705 16.93 -2.60 -32.32
CA ARG A 705 16.89 -3.52 -33.48
C ARG A 705 18.24 -4.15 -33.78
N SER A 706 19.31 -3.60 -33.25
CA SER A 706 20.67 -4.08 -33.50
C SER A 706 21.54 -3.99 -32.27
N SER A 707 22.08 -5.13 -31.84
CA SER A 707 23.11 -5.22 -30.79
C SER A 707 24.52 -4.88 -31.32
N SER A 708 24.66 -4.58 -32.61
CA SER A 708 25.94 -4.43 -33.29
C SER A 708 26.39 -2.98 -33.52
N TYR A 709 25.62 -1.97 -33.11
CA TYR A 709 26.07 -0.59 -33.21
C TYR A 709 27.34 -0.35 -32.39
N THR A 710 28.37 0.22 -33.02
CA THR A 710 29.54 0.71 -32.30
C THR A 710 29.27 2.10 -31.74
N GLY A 711 29.89 2.46 -30.62
CA GLY A 711 29.75 3.81 -30.05
C GLY A 711 30.12 4.89 -31.05
N ARG A 712 31.13 4.67 -31.89
CA ARG A 712 31.54 5.60 -32.99
C ARG A 712 30.44 5.77 -34.06
N GLN A 713 29.66 4.74 -34.35
CA GLN A 713 28.51 4.86 -35.26
C GLN A 713 27.39 5.67 -34.63
N LEU A 714 27.09 5.43 -33.36
CA LEU A 714 26.08 6.16 -32.62
C LEU A 714 26.41 7.68 -32.52
N LEU A 715 27.69 8.02 -32.27
CA LEU A 715 28.13 9.42 -32.30
C LEU A 715 27.89 10.11 -33.66
N LYS A 716 28.08 9.37 -34.76
CA LYS A 716 27.76 9.89 -36.11
C LYS A 716 26.24 10.04 -36.35
N GLU A 717 25.43 9.24 -35.65
CA GLU A 717 23.97 9.31 -35.67
C GLU A 717 23.39 10.35 -34.70
N GLY A 718 24.26 11.16 -34.08
CA GLY A 718 23.83 12.28 -33.21
C GLY A 718 23.67 11.93 -31.73
N TRP A 719 24.11 10.74 -31.30
CA TRP A 719 24.23 10.46 -29.88
C TRP A 719 25.34 11.31 -29.26
N ARG A 720 25.17 11.68 -28.01
CA ARG A 720 26.10 12.60 -27.32
C ARG A 720 26.43 12.10 -25.93
N HIS A 721 27.60 12.47 -25.42
CA HIS A 721 27.89 12.37 -24.01
C HIS A 721 27.08 13.42 -23.24
N PRO A 722 26.67 13.13 -22.00
CA PRO A 722 26.11 14.14 -21.08
C PRO A 722 27.08 15.32 -20.95
N GLU A 723 26.55 16.57 -21.01
CA GLU A 723 27.40 17.77 -21.04
C GLU A 723 27.82 18.25 -19.64
N ASP A 724 27.00 18.07 -18.63
CA ASP A 724 27.25 18.53 -17.26
C ASP A 724 26.92 17.43 -16.24
N GLY A 725 27.92 17.09 -15.43
CA GLY A 725 27.84 16.06 -14.42
C GLY A 725 26.74 16.26 -13.38
N CYS A 726 25.88 15.26 -13.24
CA CYS A 726 25.08 15.16 -12.04
C CYS A 726 25.92 14.57 -10.92
N SER A 727 26.21 15.40 -9.97
CA SER A 727 27.06 15.09 -8.82
C SER A 727 26.49 14.02 -7.88
N ASP A 728 25.20 13.68 -8.05
CA ASP A 728 24.45 12.67 -7.28
C ASP A 728 24.20 11.35 -8.04
N GLY A 729 24.76 11.22 -9.26
CA GLY A 729 24.61 10.04 -10.11
C GLY A 729 23.28 9.96 -10.90
N TYR A 730 22.47 11.02 -10.89
CA TYR A 730 21.29 11.12 -11.74
C TYR A 730 21.63 11.64 -13.13
N ILE A 731 21.21 10.94 -14.17
CA ILE A 731 21.31 11.39 -15.56
C ILE A 731 20.06 12.18 -15.91
N ASP A 732 20.19 13.49 -16.02
CA ASP A 732 19.08 14.41 -16.30
C ASP A 732 18.93 14.62 -17.82
N LEU A 733 18.01 13.90 -18.44
CA LEU A 733 17.75 14.00 -19.88
C LEU A 733 17.13 15.36 -20.28
N MET A 734 16.48 16.06 -19.35
CA MET A 734 15.94 17.41 -19.60
C MET A 734 17.03 18.43 -19.87
N LYS A 735 18.18 18.33 -19.18
CA LYS A 735 19.33 19.20 -19.43
C LYS A 735 19.94 18.97 -20.81
N HIS A 736 19.93 17.70 -21.26
CA HIS A 736 20.58 17.31 -22.52
C HIS A 736 19.71 17.54 -23.75
N HIS A 737 18.39 17.51 -23.59
CA HIS A 737 17.47 17.55 -24.73
C HIS A 737 16.54 18.78 -24.74
N GLN A 738 16.70 19.73 -23.82
CA GLN A 738 15.70 20.74 -23.51
C GLN A 738 14.39 20.11 -22.97
N LYS A 739 13.43 20.91 -22.55
CA LYS A 739 12.17 20.39 -22.02
C LYS A 739 11.37 19.71 -23.13
N HIS A 740 11.30 18.37 -23.09
CA HIS A 740 10.50 17.56 -24.03
C HIS A 740 9.52 16.68 -23.26
N ASN A 741 8.27 17.11 -23.17
CA ASN A 741 7.18 16.21 -22.77
C ASN A 741 6.94 15.18 -23.89
N TRP A 742 6.39 14.04 -23.54
CA TRP A 742 5.98 12.99 -24.48
C TRP A 742 7.14 12.44 -25.32
N SER A 743 8.29 12.32 -24.73
CA SER A 743 9.52 11.89 -25.38
C SER A 743 10.08 10.64 -24.72
N LEU A 744 10.90 9.92 -25.43
CA LEU A 744 11.72 8.85 -24.89
C LEU A 744 13.16 8.99 -25.38
N GLY A 745 14.10 8.50 -24.59
CA GLY A 745 15.52 8.48 -24.92
C GLY A 745 16.16 7.15 -24.58
N TYR A 746 17.35 6.97 -25.13
CA TYR A 746 18.19 5.81 -24.83
C TYR A 746 19.49 6.24 -24.19
N GLY A 747 19.97 5.44 -23.23
CA GLY A 747 21.33 5.50 -22.70
C GLY A 747 22.08 4.22 -23.00
N LEU A 748 23.33 4.31 -23.41
CA LEU A 748 24.23 3.17 -23.65
C LEU A 748 25.49 3.30 -22.81
N ILE A 749 25.93 2.21 -22.18
CA ILE A 749 27.19 2.11 -21.43
C ILE A 749 27.79 0.70 -21.53
N GLY A 750 29.11 0.59 -21.37
CA GLY A 750 29.83 -0.66 -21.27
C GLY A 750 30.20 -1.02 -19.82
N LEU A 751 30.19 -2.32 -19.53
CA LEU A 751 30.64 -2.91 -18.27
C LEU A 751 31.68 -3.99 -18.58
N ARG A 752 32.90 -3.92 -18.05
CA ARG A 752 33.90 -4.97 -18.19
C ARG A 752 34.00 -5.76 -16.92
N SER A 753 33.66 -7.05 -17.00
CA SER A 753 33.73 -7.99 -15.88
C SER A 753 34.97 -8.89 -16.02
N PRO A 754 35.73 -9.10 -14.93
CA PRO A 754 36.91 -9.97 -14.94
C PRO A 754 36.56 -11.44 -15.16
N GLY A 755 35.35 -11.85 -14.86
CA GLY A 755 34.84 -13.20 -14.99
C GLY A 755 33.32 -13.25 -15.11
N GLN A 756 32.78 -14.46 -15.29
CA GLN A 756 31.35 -14.66 -15.18
C GLN A 756 30.92 -14.51 -13.73
N ARG A 757 29.92 -13.66 -13.46
CA ARG A 757 29.47 -13.40 -12.10
C ARG A 757 28.06 -12.82 -12.03
N GLU A 758 27.40 -13.08 -10.92
CA GLU A 758 26.14 -12.42 -10.59
C GLU A 758 26.35 -10.95 -10.23
N ALA A 759 25.45 -10.11 -10.68
CA ALA A 759 25.39 -8.68 -10.36
C ALA A 759 23.93 -8.23 -10.32
N GLN A 760 23.71 -7.05 -9.74
CA GLN A 760 22.42 -6.36 -9.81
C GLN A 760 22.56 -5.05 -10.59
N LEU A 761 21.72 -4.90 -11.62
CA LEU A 761 21.52 -3.61 -12.27
C LEU A 761 20.38 -2.93 -11.54
N ARG A 762 20.67 -1.81 -10.90
CA ARG A 762 19.72 -1.06 -10.09
C ARG A 762 19.36 0.22 -10.79
N ILE A 763 18.07 0.47 -10.96
CA ILE A 763 17.58 1.53 -11.82
C ILE A 763 16.55 2.34 -11.05
N GLY A 764 16.60 3.66 -11.22
CA GLY A 764 15.55 4.55 -10.78
C GLY A 764 15.15 5.47 -11.92
N THR A 765 13.93 5.39 -12.42
CA THR A 765 13.46 6.19 -13.55
C THR A 765 12.22 6.98 -13.23
N ASN A 766 12.11 8.15 -13.86
CA ASN A 766 10.80 8.75 -14.08
C ASN A 766 10.09 7.89 -15.14
N ASP A 767 8.82 7.60 -14.92
CA ASP A 767 7.96 6.84 -15.81
C ASP A 767 8.51 5.45 -16.25
N ALA A 768 8.13 5.00 -17.43
CA ALA A 768 8.37 3.66 -17.92
C ALA A 768 9.82 3.44 -18.39
N VAL A 769 10.32 2.21 -18.19
CA VAL A 769 11.69 1.83 -18.55
C VAL A 769 11.76 0.45 -19.18
N ARG A 770 12.71 0.27 -20.12
CA ARG A 770 13.14 -1.03 -20.64
C ARG A 770 14.66 -1.11 -20.60
N LEU A 771 15.20 -2.28 -20.27
CA LEU A 771 16.63 -2.53 -20.09
C LEU A 771 17.07 -3.76 -20.86
N TRP A 772 18.19 -3.63 -21.57
CA TRP A 772 18.85 -4.76 -22.26
C TRP A 772 20.27 -4.92 -21.76
N LEU A 773 20.68 -6.17 -21.57
CA LEU A 773 22.06 -6.57 -21.34
C LEU A 773 22.52 -7.45 -22.50
N ASN A 774 23.59 -7.05 -23.19
CA ASN A 774 24.13 -7.77 -24.34
C ASN A 774 23.10 -8.05 -25.47
N GLY A 775 22.12 -7.16 -25.62
CA GLY A 775 21.04 -7.26 -26.62
C GLY A 775 19.85 -8.12 -26.19
N GLU A 776 19.90 -8.72 -25.02
CA GLU A 776 18.78 -9.46 -24.41
C GLU A 776 18.02 -8.53 -23.45
N GLU A 777 16.68 -8.46 -23.58
CA GLU A 777 15.85 -7.68 -22.67
C GLU A 777 15.81 -8.38 -21.31
N VAL A 778 16.31 -7.69 -20.28
CA VAL A 778 16.40 -8.22 -18.91
C VAL A 778 15.39 -7.58 -17.95
N TRP A 779 14.81 -6.42 -18.33
CA TRP A 779 13.79 -5.75 -17.52
C TRP A 779 12.89 -4.87 -18.36
N ARG A 780 11.61 -4.79 -17.98
CA ARG A 780 10.66 -3.81 -18.48
C ARG A 780 9.56 -3.53 -17.47
N ILE A 781 9.17 -2.27 -17.36
CA ILE A 781 8.01 -1.86 -16.58
C ILE A 781 7.39 -0.60 -17.19
N ASN A 782 6.06 -0.64 -17.41
CA ASN A 782 5.27 0.49 -17.87
C ASN A 782 4.51 1.10 -16.69
N MET A 783 5.12 2.06 -16.02
CA MET A 783 4.56 2.67 -14.81
C MET A 783 4.93 4.13 -14.74
N ALA A 784 3.93 5.01 -14.61
CA ALA A 784 4.15 6.42 -14.29
C ALA A 784 4.59 6.55 -12.82
N ARG A 785 5.81 7.07 -12.61
CA ARG A 785 6.42 7.18 -11.29
C ARG A 785 7.51 8.24 -11.25
N ASP A 786 7.88 8.67 -10.05
CA ASP A 786 9.06 9.51 -9.87
C ASP A 786 10.32 8.64 -9.81
N ALA A 787 11.44 9.18 -10.31
CA ALA A 787 12.73 8.51 -10.18
C ALA A 787 13.14 8.45 -8.71
N ALA A 788 13.22 7.25 -8.17
CA ALA A 788 13.84 7.00 -6.87
C ALA A 788 15.05 6.08 -7.08
N ILE A 789 16.05 6.22 -6.24
CA ILE A 789 17.21 5.34 -6.31
C ILE A 789 16.74 3.91 -6.03
N ASP A 790 17.16 2.98 -6.91
CA ASP A 790 16.84 1.57 -6.80
C ASP A 790 15.32 1.26 -6.88
N ASN A 791 14.53 2.00 -7.68
CA ASN A 791 13.14 1.65 -7.98
C ASN A 791 12.99 0.19 -8.45
N ASP A 792 13.93 -0.25 -9.27
CA ASP A 792 13.99 -1.60 -9.81
C ASP A 792 15.35 -2.22 -9.52
N ILE A 793 15.34 -3.49 -9.12
CA ILE A 793 16.56 -4.27 -8.84
C ILE A 793 16.54 -5.51 -9.72
N VAL A 794 17.39 -5.52 -10.75
CA VAL A 794 17.42 -6.55 -11.77
C VAL A 794 18.66 -7.44 -11.59
N SER A 795 18.45 -8.67 -11.15
CA SER A 795 19.53 -9.66 -11.04
C SER A 795 19.94 -10.17 -12.40
N VAL A 796 21.21 -10.10 -12.71
CA VAL A 796 21.80 -10.50 -14.01
C VAL A 796 23.09 -11.29 -13.82
N VAL A 797 23.50 -12.01 -14.89
CA VAL A 797 24.82 -12.65 -14.95
C VAL A 797 25.67 -11.91 -15.98
N LEU A 798 26.71 -11.22 -15.51
CA LEU A 798 27.71 -10.61 -16.39
C LEU A 798 28.59 -11.68 -17.02
N ARG A 799 28.91 -11.53 -18.31
CA ARG A 799 29.85 -12.38 -19.04
C ARG A 799 31.28 -11.89 -18.79
N PRO A 800 32.30 -12.77 -18.89
CA PRO A 800 33.70 -12.32 -18.88
C PRO A 800 33.95 -11.33 -20.01
N GLY A 801 34.70 -10.27 -19.73
CA GLY A 801 34.98 -9.21 -20.70
C GLY A 801 33.85 -8.18 -20.79
N LEU A 802 33.63 -7.66 -21.98
CA LEU A 802 32.74 -6.53 -22.24
C LEU A 802 31.26 -6.96 -22.24
N ASN A 803 30.45 -6.27 -21.43
CA ASN A 803 28.98 -6.33 -21.42
C ASN A 803 28.43 -4.96 -21.81
N ARG A 804 27.35 -4.95 -22.59
CA ARG A 804 26.68 -3.72 -23.05
C ARG A 804 25.33 -3.58 -22.39
N VAL A 805 25.10 -2.43 -21.81
CA VAL A 805 23.82 -2.06 -21.18
C VAL A 805 23.16 -0.97 -22.03
N LEU A 806 21.98 -1.25 -22.55
CA LEU A 806 21.12 -0.28 -23.21
C LEU A 806 19.89 -0.07 -22.32
N ILE A 807 19.56 1.19 -22.05
CA ILE A 807 18.38 1.59 -21.30
C ILE A 807 17.51 2.50 -22.14
N LYS A 808 16.20 2.28 -22.13
CA LYS A 808 15.19 3.12 -22.74
C LYS A 808 14.35 3.75 -21.65
N ILE A 809 14.25 5.06 -21.64
CA ILE A 809 13.52 5.82 -20.65
C ILE A 809 12.41 6.60 -21.34
N CYS A 810 11.17 6.29 -21.00
CA CYS A 810 10.01 7.07 -21.46
C CYS A 810 9.77 8.27 -20.54
N ASN A 811 9.19 9.32 -21.08
CA ASN A 811 8.76 10.49 -20.34
C ASN A 811 7.39 10.94 -20.82
N ASP A 812 6.47 11.10 -19.93
CA ASP A 812 5.17 11.70 -20.22
C ASP A 812 5.26 13.21 -20.05
N ILE A 813 5.47 13.69 -18.84
CA ILE A 813 5.58 15.12 -18.53
C ILE A 813 6.56 15.36 -17.38
N ASN A 814 7.05 16.60 -17.28
CA ASN A 814 7.90 17.12 -16.22
C ASN A 814 9.33 16.57 -16.26
N GLU A 815 9.77 15.95 -15.17
CA GLU A 815 11.14 15.44 -15.04
C GLU A 815 11.38 14.25 -15.94
N TRP A 816 12.56 14.19 -16.51
CA TRP A 816 12.97 13.11 -17.38
C TRP A 816 14.41 12.76 -17.12
N GLY A 817 14.65 11.55 -16.61
CA GLY A 817 16.00 11.07 -16.32
C GLY A 817 15.99 9.77 -15.52
N TYR A 818 17.19 9.36 -15.07
CA TYR A 818 17.36 8.10 -14.41
C TYR A 818 18.59 8.03 -13.51
N TYR A 819 18.51 7.17 -12.48
CA TYR A 819 19.65 6.62 -11.74
C TYR A 819 20.01 5.25 -12.31
N PHE A 820 21.29 4.92 -12.32
CA PHE A 820 21.78 3.59 -12.67
C PHE A 820 22.98 3.20 -11.84
N ARG A 821 22.97 1.98 -11.29
CA ARG A 821 24.06 1.44 -10.48
C ARG A 821 24.30 -0.03 -10.79
N VAL A 822 25.56 -0.47 -10.62
CA VAL A 822 25.96 -1.88 -10.72
C VAL A 822 26.48 -2.34 -9.37
N THR A 823 25.80 -3.32 -8.77
CA THR A 823 26.05 -3.72 -7.39
C THR A 823 26.10 -5.23 -7.21
N ASP A 824 26.62 -5.66 -6.06
CA ASP A 824 26.43 -7.01 -5.55
C ASP A 824 24.98 -7.21 -5.03
N ALA A 825 24.65 -8.42 -4.57
CA ALA A 825 23.35 -8.74 -4.01
C ALA A 825 23.00 -7.95 -2.73
N ARG A 826 23.97 -7.32 -2.08
CA ARG A 826 23.79 -6.47 -0.90
C ARG A 826 23.60 -4.99 -1.25
N GLY A 827 23.64 -4.63 -2.53
CA GLY A 827 23.52 -3.25 -2.99
C GLY A 827 24.81 -2.42 -2.91
N ARG A 828 25.96 -3.02 -2.70
CA ARG A 828 27.28 -2.36 -2.70
C ARG A 828 27.87 -2.34 -4.09
N GLY A 829 28.50 -1.26 -4.48
CA GLY A 829 29.23 -1.17 -5.74
C GLY A 829 30.27 -2.27 -5.88
N MET A 830 30.52 -2.69 -7.09
CA MET A 830 31.48 -3.75 -7.43
C MET A 830 32.75 -3.12 -8.00
N PRO A 831 33.80 -2.89 -7.19
CA PRO A 831 34.96 -2.09 -7.58
C PRO A 831 35.84 -2.76 -8.68
N ASP A 832 35.66 -4.06 -8.90
CA ASP A 832 36.33 -4.84 -9.93
C ASP A 832 35.56 -4.88 -11.28
N ILE A 833 34.38 -4.27 -11.35
CA ILE A 833 33.68 -3.99 -12.61
C ILE A 833 34.16 -2.64 -13.13
N GLU A 834 34.79 -2.66 -14.30
CA GLU A 834 35.22 -1.44 -15.00
C GLU A 834 34.05 -0.89 -15.82
N PHE A 835 33.68 0.38 -15.61
CA PHE A 835 32.80 1.10 -16.51
C PHE A 835 33.55 1.51 -17.77
N VAL A 836 33.07 1.09 -18.92
CA VAL A 836 33.69 1.35 -20.21
C VAL A 836 32.87 2.44 -20.93
N PRO A 837 33.52 3.54 -21.36
CA PRO A 837 32.84 4.58 -22.13
C PRO A 837 32.15 3.99 -23.36
N ALA A 838 30.94 4.45 -23.64
CA ALA A 838 30.14 3.90 -24.72
C ALA A 838 30.73 4.14 -26.13
N ASP A 839 31.51 5.19 -26.31
CA ASP A 839 32.25 5.47 -27.55
C ASP A 839 33.39 4.46 -27.82
N ALA A 840 33.84 3.75 -26.80
CA ALA A 840 34.83 2.67 -26.91
C ALA A 840 34.18 1.28 -27.21
N LEU A 841 32.84 1.22 -27.31
CA LEU A 841 32.09 -0.01 -27.58
C LEU A 841 32.07 -0.39 -29.06
#